data_5409fb0d4d5378164f47074e674df06c
#
_entry.id   5409fb0d4d5378164f47074e674df06c
#
_cell.length_a   1.000
_cell.length_b   1.000
_cell.length_c   1.000
_cell.angle_alpha   90.00
_cell.angle_beta   90.00
_cell.angle_gamma   90.00
#
_symmetry.space_group_name_H-M   'P 1'
#
loop_
_entity.id
_entity.type
_entity.pdbx_description
1 polymer ?
#
loop_
_entity_poly.entity_id
_entity_poly.type
_entity_poly.pdbx_seq_one_letter_code
_entity_poly.pdbx_strand_id
1 'polypeptide(L)'
;MEERLRSRYDAVLATHPDFASRLNVHLPDAWTAFSQVYGTDATAAEWFVRALDAAVEGLRARPASLRRSDRRRGATPDWFQTPEQVGLMCYVDRFAGTLDGMRDKIPYLKELGVTYLHLMPLLQTREGRDDGGYAVQDYRAVDPALGTMDDLRALAHDLHDEGILLALDFVMNHTAAEHAWAQAARNGDDRCRDFYLTYEDRTVPDQFEQTVPEVFPDFAPGNFTYAEALDRWVWTSFYDFQWDLNYGNPALFVQMLREMMVQANVGADVLRLDAVPFLWKERGTNCRNRPECHWILRAYRALMHVAAPGVLFKSEAITTPNEIVRYLGTGGYEGKECDVAYNATLMSHLWHALASENTQLLQRALTTLPPTPDSATWLNYVRCHDDIGWGLADDDVQAVGQDPTDTRRFCADFYAGDRPDSYAEGYRFQVDEATGEARTSGTTAALTGLQQALVEGDEHDVDRALRRTLLLHSVVFAARGMPLLYAGDEIGQFNDYGYLTDDERAADNRWVHRPPMDWDRAALRHERGRVEQRLFDGLRRLAETRKTLDALHSGAQQRILQTDNDRTFLFERMHRNDRLLVAANFSSAAQAVSLNTLPAVWQDTAYTSVLHDRPAVFSSGRLVLPPYGCLWLQPRNHDSEGATTTLPTPVELKVCTEWGEQVYLCGTLTALGAGAPHKALGPLSADNYPRWETTIDAPEHTYFEFWWLKKRDGQVVDRSPHRYAMRAGNETAWQLGTHL
;
A
#
# COMPACT_ATOMS: atom_id res chain seq x y z
N MET A 1 28.58 -19.12 13.97
CA MET A 1 28.10 -18.58 12.69
C MET A 1 28.52 -17.12 12.55
N GLU A 2 28.21 -16.26 13.50
CA GLU A 2 28.43 -14.81 13.45
C GLU A 2 29.92 -14.40 13.20
N GLU A 3 30.85 -14.97 13.92
CA GLU A 3 32.29 -14.70 13.73
C GLU A 3 32.83 -15.08 12.34
N ARG A 4 32.33 -16.20 11.79
CA ARG A 4 32.65 -16.64 10.42
C ARG A 4 32.06 -15.72 9.36
N LEU A 5 30.87 -15.20 9.59
CA LEU A 5 30.21 -14.25 8.68
C LEU A 5 30.92 -12.89 8.72
N ARG A 6 31.35 -12.40 9.90
CA ARG A 6 32.13 -11.17 10.02
C ARG A 6 33.43 -11.27 9.22
N SER A 7 34.20 -12.33 9.41
CA SER A 7 35.45 -12.55 8.66
C SER A 7 35.20 -12.65 7.14
N ARG A 8 34.06 -13.24 6.72
CA ARG A 8 33.69 -13.35 5.29
C ARG A 8 33.45 -11.98 4.66
N TYR A 9 32.93 -11.01 5.41
CA TYR A 9 32.51 -9.69 4.90
C TYR A 9 33.42 -8.53 5.36
N ASP A 10 34.61 -8.77 5.89
CA ASP A 10 35.53 -7.74 6.37
C ASP A 10 35.75 -6.60 5.36
N ALA A 11 35.91 -6.92 4.07
CA ALA A 11 36.07 -5.92 3.01
C ALA A 11 34.83 -5.05 2.81
N VAL A 12 33.64 -5.58 3.07
CA VAL A 12 32.36 -4.82 3.00
C VAL A 12 32.22 -3.96 4.24
N LEU A 13 32.55 -4.50 5.41
CA LEU A 13 32.54 -3.77 6.68
C LEU A 13 33.45 -2.54 6.62
N ALA A 14 34.64 -2.66 5.98
CA ALA A 14 35.57 -1.55 5.81
C ALA A 14 35.05 -0.43 4.88
N THR A 15 34.18 -0.74 3.90
CA THR A 15 33.71 0.21 2.88
C THR A 15 32.29 0.68 3.11
N HIS A 16 31.50 -0.01 3.95
CA HIS A 16 30.11 0.28 4.25
C HIS A 16 29.89 0.27 5.77
N PRO A 17 30.21 1.35 6.49
CA PRO A 17 30.21 1.37 7.97
C PRO A 17 28.85 1.02 8.58
N ASP A 18 27.72 1.38 7.91
CA ASP A 18 26.38 1.09 8.38
C ASP A 18 25.98 -0.39 8.20
N PHE A 19 26.74 -1.14 7.38
CA PHE A 19 26.46 -2.54 7.08
C PHE A 19 26.56 -3.44 8.32
N ALA A 20 27.57 -3.23 9.16
CA ALA A 20 27.75 -4.02 10.38
C ALA A 20 26.55 -3.90 11.33
N SER A 21 26.05 -2.68 11.50
CA SER A 21 24.89 -2.41 12.34
C SER A 21 23.64 -3.11 11.78
N ARG A 22 23.36 -2.94 10.48
CA ARG A 22 22.21 -3.59 9.82
C ARG A 22 22.32 -5.12 9.87
N LEU A 23 23.50 -5.67 9.60
CA LEU A 23 23.73 -7.11 9.68
C LEU A 23 23.42 -7.64 11.09
N ASN A 24 23.94 -6.97 12.14
CA ASN A 24 23.71 -7.40 13.52
C ASN A 24 22.22 -7.36 13.91
N VAL A 25 21.47 -6.38 13.40
CA VAL A 25 20.04 -6.21 13.70
C VAL A 25 19.20 -7.23 12.95
N HIS A 26 19.43 -7.41 11.66
CA HIS A 26 18.51 -8.15 10.79
C HIS A 26 18.92 -9.60 10.53
N LEU A 27 20.18 -9.99 10.80
CA LEU A 27 20.64 -11.36 10.58
C LEU A 27 19.86 -12.41 11.41
N PRO A 28 19.55 -12.17 12.71
CA PRO A 28 18.74 -13.12 13.48
C PRO A 28 17.33 -13.31 12.90
N ASP A 29 16.68 -12.24 12.48
CA ASP A 29 15.35 -12.30 11.87
C ASP A 29 15.40 -13.03 10.52
N ALA A 30 16.39 -12.71 9.68
CA ALA A 30 16.60 -13.36 8.39
C ALA A 30 16.82 -14.88 8.55
N TRP A 31 17.69 -15.30 9.48
CA TRP A 31 17.93 -16.71 9.76
C TRP A 31 16.70 -17.40 10.32
N THR A 32 16.01 -16.78 11.28
CA THR A 32 14.81 -17.32 11.87
C THR A 32 13.75 -17.58 10.79
N ALA A 33 13.46 -16.58 9.96
CA ALA A 33 12.45 -16.72 8.92
C ALA A 33 12.85 -17.74 7.85
N PHE A 34 14.12 -17.72 7.40
CA PHE A 34 14.65 -18.67 6.42
C PHE A 34 14.57 -20.11 6.93
N SER A 35 14.96 -20.33 8.20
CA SER A 35 15.00 -21.67 8.80
C SER A 35 13.59 -22.26 9.05
N GLN A 36 12.56 -21.44 9.21
CA GLN A 36 11.17 -21.91 9.28
C GLN A 36 10.71 -22.57 7.97
N VAL A 37 11.27 -22.16 6.83
CA VAL A 37 10.93 -22.71 5.51
C VAL A 37 11.86 -23.87 5.14
N TYR A 38 13.16 -23.70 5.34
CA TYR A 38 14.19 -24.61 4.79
C TYR A 38 14.87 -25.49 5.84
N GLY A 39 14.53 -25.35 7.12
CA GLY A 39 15.14 -26.12 8.22
C GLY A 39 16.41 -25.49 8.79
N THR A 40 17.05 -26.21 9.74
CA THR A 40 18.19 -25.72 10.52
C THR A 40 19.47 -26.54 10.32
N ASP A 41 19.48 -27.48 9.38
CA ASP A 41 20.62 -28.35 9.11
C ASP A 41 21.77 -27.61 8.39
N ALA A 42 22.88 -28.32 8.14
CA ALA A 42 24.04 -27.73 7.48
C ALA A 42 23.75 -27.26 6.06
N THR A 43 22.87 -27.94 5.34
CA THR A 43 22.46 -27.62 3.96
C THR A 43 21.67 -26.32 3.95
N ALA A 44 20.70 -26.16 4.84
CA ALA A 44 19.95 -24.92 5.01
C ALA A 44 20.87 -23.75 5.38
N ALA A 45 21.85 -23.98 6.28
CA ALA A 45 22.84 -22.96 6.64
C ALA A 45 23.71 -22.53 5.45
N GLU A 46 24.11 -23.45 4.57
CA GLU A 46 24.86 -23.13 3.35
C GLU A 46 24.03 -22.28 2.39
N TRP A 47 22.76 -22.61 2.18
CA TRP A 47 21.86 -21.81 1.35
C TRP A 47 21.59 -20.44 1.93
N PHE A 48 21.46 -20.33 3.25
CA PHE A 48 21.33 -19.04 3.90
C PHE A 48 22.57 -18.16 3.69
N VAL A 49 23.78 -18.72 3.77
CA VAL A 49 25.02 -17.98 3.45
C VAL A 49 25.00 -17.50 2.00
N ARG A 50 24.53 -18.32 1.05
CA ARG A 50 24.38 -17.89 -0.35
C ARG A 50 23.35 -16.76 -0.52
N ALA A 51 22.25 -16.79 0.24
CA ALA A 51 21.28 -15.71 0.25
C ALA A 51 21.89 -14.41 0.80
N LEU A 52 22.68 -14.50 1.86
CA LEU A 52 23.41 -13.34 2.40
C LEU A 52 24.47 -12.83 1.42
N ASP A 53 25.20 -13.72 0.72
CA ASP A 53 26.12 -13.33 -0.35
C ASP A 53 25.40 -12.55 -1.45
N ALA A 54 24.22 -13.00 -1.89
CA ALA A 54 23.40 -12.30 -2.88
C ALA A 54 22.98 -10.89 -2.40
N ALA A 55 22.57 -10.75 -1.14
CA ALA A 55 22.28 -9.45 -0.56
C ALA A 55 23.52 -8.53 -0.53
N VAL A 56 24.68 -9.06 -0.16
CA VAL A 56 25.95 -8.32 -0.15
C VAL A 56 26.42 -7.94 -1.56
N GLU A 57 26.25 -8.81 -2.55
CA GLU A 57 26.48 -8.50 -3.96
C GLU A 57 25.62 -7.31 -4.40
N GLY A 58 24.32 -7.34 -4.05
CA GLY A 58 23.39 -6.24 -4.31
C GLY A 58 23.81 -4.94 -3.62
N LEU A 59 24.23 -4.98 -2.37
CA LEU A 59 24.75 -3.81 -1.64
C LEU A 59 25.99 -3.19 -2.32
N ARG A 60 26.92 -4.03 -2.76
CA ARG A 60 28.13 -3.56 -3.48
C ARG A 60 27.79 -2.88 -4.80
N ALA A 61 26.80 -3.42 -5.51
CA ALA A 61 26.32 -2.87 -6.79
C ALA A 61 25.40 -1.64 -6.60
N ARG A 62 24.90 -1.38 -5.38
CA ARG A 62 23.94 -0.30 -5.13
C ARG A 62 24.54 1.08 -5.37
N PRO A 63 23.95 1.93 -6.22
CA PRO A 63 24.43 3.28 -6.54
C PRO A 63 24.63 4.15 -5.29
N ALA A 64 25.64 5.03 -5.32
CA ALA A 64 25.96 5.89 -4.19
C ALA A 64 24.82 6.87 -3.83
N SER A 65 24.03 7.32 -4.83
CA SER A 65 22.83 8.13 -4.64
C SER A 65 21.78 7.38 -3.81
N LEU A 66 21.50 6.12 -4.17
CA LEU A 66 20.52 5.28 -3.47
C LEU A 66 20.98 4.95 -2.05
N ARG A 67 22.28 4.69 -1.83
CA ARG A 67 22.82 4.51 -0.47
C ARG A 67 22.68 5.77 0.40
N ARG A 68 22.74 6.97 -0.19
CA ARG A 68 22.45 8.21 0.56
C ARG A 68 20.96 8.29 0.93
N SER A 69 20.07 7.91 0.02
CA SER A 69 18.63 7.84 0.30
C SER A 69 18.32 6.81 1.39
N ASP A 70 18.96 5.62 1.36
CA ASP A 70 18.83 4.60 2.40
C ASP A 70 19.17 5.15 3.80
N ARG A 71 20.30 5.88 3.93
CA ARG A 71 20.67 6.49 5.21
C ARG A 71 19.70 7.56 5.68
N ARG A 72 19.20 8.39 4.76
CA ARG A 72 18.21 9.44 5.08
C ARG A 72 16.91 8.81 5.56
N ARG A 73 16.41 7.79 4.86
CA ARG A 73 15.18 7.07 5.19
C ARG A 73 15.30 6.29 6.50
N GLY A 74 16.46 5.67 6.75
CA GLY A 74 16.74 4.99 8.01
C GLY A 74 16.74 5.92 9.22
N ALA A 75 17.00 7.23 9.03
CA ALA A 75 16.91 8.23 10.09
C ALA A 75 15.46 8.67 10.41
N THR A 76 14.52 8.40 9.51
CA THR A 76 13.09 8.76 9.62
C THR A 76 12.28 7.56 9.12
N PRO A 77 12.08 6.50 9.91
CA PRO A 77 11.47 5.24 9.45
C PRO A 77 10.06 5.38 8.87
N ASP A 78 9.30 6.38 9.31
CA ASP A 78 7.96 6.74 8.87
C ASP A 78 7.91 7.69 7.66
N TRP A 79 9.05 7.90 6.97
CA TRP A 79 9.21 8.82 5.86
C TRP A 79 8.17 8.66 4.74
N PHE A 80 7.66 7.45 4.54
CA PHE A 80 6.65 7.13 3.53
C PHE A 80 5.21 7.33 4.02
N GLN A 81 5.02 7.62 5.32
CA GLN A 81 3.70 7.79 5.93
C GLN A 81 3.27 9.26 6.03
N THR A 82 4.11 10.18 5.58
CA THR A 82 3.83 11.61 5.67
C THR A 82 2.62 12.03 4.83
N PRO A 83 1.92 13.14 5.20
CA PRO A 83 0.75 13.61 4.45
C PRO A 83 1.04 13.99 3.00
N GLU A 84 2.30 14.25 2.65
CA GLU A 84 2.73 14.60 1.29
C GLU A 84 2.58 13.45 0.29
N GLN A 85 2.51 12.21 0.78
CA GLN A 85 2.46 11.04 -0.09
C GLN A 85 1.11 10.94 -0.81
N VAL A 86 1.14 11.10 -2.13
CA VAL A 86 0.03 10.95 -3.06
C VAL A 86 0.51 10.15 -4.27
N GLY A 87 -0.15 9.01 -4.51
CA GLY A 87 0.22 8.09 -5.57
C GLY A 87 -0.56 8.30 -6.86
N LEU A 88 0.09 7.94 -7.98
CA LEU A 88 -0.56 7.68 -9.26
C LEU A 88 -0.04 6.36 -9.81
N MET A 89 -0.93 5.54 -10.38
CA MET A 89 -0.63 4.27 -11.02
C MET A 89 -0.95 4.34 -12.51
N CYS A 90 -0.06 3.86 -13.36
CA CYS A 90 -0.29 3.80 -14.81
C CYS A 90 0.55 2.71 -15.49
N TYR A 91 0.11 2.29 -16.66
CA TYR A 91 0.96 1.60 -17.65
C TYR A 91 1.79 2.62 -18.43
N VAL A 92 3.06 2.31 -18.69
CA VAL A 92 3.96 3.21 -19.43
C VAL A 92 3.47 3.44 -20.85
N ASP A 93 3.13 2.37 -21.58
CA ASP A 93 2.61 2.44 -22.95
C ASP A 93 1.30 3.24 -23.05
N ARG A 94 0.42 3.08 -22.06
CA ARG A 94 -0.88 3.76 -22.00
C ARG A 94 -0.78 5.22 -21.59
N PHE A 95 0.20 5.57 -20.76
CA PHE A 95 0.33 6.94 -20.26
C PHE A 95 1.23 7.83 -21.11
N ALA A 96 2.38 7.31 -21.56
CA ALA A 96 3.39 8.14 -22.22
C ALA A 96 4.09 7.44 -23.42
N GLY A 97 3.67 6.22 -23.75
CA GLY A 97 4.23 5.42 -24.82
C GLY A 97 5.55 4.72 -24.44
N THR A 98 6.51 5.44 -23.88
CA THR A 98 7.84 4.92 -23.53
C THR A 98 8.32 5.48 -22.18
N LEU A 99 9.41 4.90 -21.65
CA LEU A 99 10.07 5.39 -20.44
C LEU A 99 10.63 6.82 -20.62
N ASP A 100 11.12 7.15 -21.80
CA ASP A 100 11.57 8.51 -22.12
C ASP A 100 10.37 9.47 -22.17
N GLY A 101 9.25 9.03 -22.77
CA GLY A 101 7.99 9.78 -22.71
C GLY A 101 7.48 10.04 -21.30
N MET A 102 7.70 9.11 -20.36
CA MET A 102 7.36 9.30 -18.95
C MET A 102 8.11 10.47 -18.31
N ARG A 103 9.37 10.68 -18.69
CA ARG A 103 10.18 11.81 -18.22
C ARG A 103 9.56 13.16 -18.62
N ASP A 104 9.00 13.23 -19.84
CA ASP A 104 8.29 14.42 -20.32
C ASP A 104 6.99 14.71 -19.54
N LYS A 105 6.45 13.71 -18.84
CA LYS A 105 5.23 13.83 -18.04
C LYS A 105 5.46 14.16 -16.56
N ILE A 106 6.70 14.21 -16.09
CA ILE A 106 7.03 14.61 -14.71
C ILE A 106 6.39 15.95 -14.31
N PRO A 107 6.40 17.01 -15.15
CA PRO A 107 5.72 18.27 -14.82
C PRO A 107 4.21 18.12 -14.58
N TYR A 108 3.51 17.24 -15.34
CA TYR A 108 2.10 16.95 -15.16
C TYR A 108 1.84 16.24 -13.81
N LEU A 109 2.67 15.26 -13.47
CA LEU A 109 2.58 14.55 -12.19
C LEU A 109 2.75 15.52 -11.01
N LYS A 110 3.71 16.43 -11.10
CA LYS A 110 3.93 17.47 -10.08
C LYS A 110 2.77 18.46 -9.98
N GLU A 111 2.21 18.87 -11.10
CA GLU A 111 1.04 19.76 -11.14
C GLU A 111 -0.15 19.14 -10.40
N LEU A 112 -0.37 17.82 -10.58
CA LEU A 112 -1.40 17.06 -9.85
C LEU A 112 -1.08 16.86 -8.37
N GLY A 113 0.18 17.03 -7.98
CA GLY A 113 0.66 16.82 -6.60
C GLY A 113 1.13 15.42 -6.29
N VAL A 114 1.43 14.62 -7.32
CA VAL A 114 1.93 13.24 -7.19
C VAL A 114 3.35 13.23 -6.62
N THR A 115 3.57 12.37 -5.63
CA THR A 115 4.88 12.12 -4.99
C THR A 115 5.27 10.64 -5.00
N TYR A 116 4.40 9.78 -5.54
CA TYR A 116 4.58 8.34 -5.63
C TYR A 116 4.04 7.87 -6.98
N LEU A 117 4.91 7.42 -7.87
CA LEU A 117 4.53 6.89 -9.18
C LEU A 117 4.66 5.36 -9.17
N HIS A 118 3.56 4.66 -9.40
CA HIS A 118 3.56 3.23 -9.59
C HIS A 118 3.42 2.91 -11.08
N LEU A 119 4.50 2.44 -11.68
CA LEU A 119 4.49 1.90 -13.03
C LEU A 119 4.09 0.43 -13.00
N MET A 120 3.03 0.11 -13.75
CA MET A 120 2.59 -1.25 -13.97
C MET A 120 3.68 -2.07 -14.67
N PRO A 121 3.57 -3.41 -14.75
CA PRO A 121 4.66 -4.24 -15.22
C PRO A 121 5.28 -3.71 -16.51
N LEU A 122 6.59 -3.56 -16.51
CA LEU A 122 7.36 -2.96 -17.61
C LEU A 122 8.58 -3.79 -18.02
N LEU A 123 8.78 -4.94 -17.35
CA LEU A 123 9.86 -5.85 -17.71
C LEU A 123 9.51 -6.62 -18.98
N GLN A 124 10.52 -7.19 -19.62
CA GLN A 124 10.31 -8.00 -20.80
C GLN A 124 9.40 -9.18 -20.49
N THR A 125 8.30 -9.27 -21.24
CA THR A 125 7.31 -10.33 -21.20
C THR A 125 7.41 -11.25 -22.39
N ARG A 126 6.62 -12.30 -22.39
CA ARG A 126 6.41 -13.15 -23.57
C ARG A 126 5.71 -12.38 -24.68
N GLU A 127 5.89 -12.82 -25.93
CA GLU A 127 5.12 -12.29 -27.07
C GLU A 127 3.66 -12.74 -27.00
N GLY A 128 2.74 -11.91 -27.47
CA GLY A 128 1.32 -12.15 -27.49
C GLY A 128 0.66 -11.91 -26.11
N ARG A 129 -0.29 -12.77 -25.75
CA ARG A 129 -0.99 -12.66 -24.45
C ARG A 129 -0.01 -12.81 -23.30
N ASP A 130 0.07 -11.81 -22.44
CA ASP A 130 1.05 -11.69 -21.36
C ASP A 130 0.45 -11.34 -19.99
N ASP A 131 -0.89 -11.37 -19.89
CA ASP A 131 -1.63 -10.98 -18.68
C ASP A 131 -1.35 -9.54 -18.24
N GLY A 132 -1.23 -8.61 -19.19
CA GLY A 132 -0.96 -7.21 -18.88
C GLY A 132 0.42 -6.96 -18.29
N GLY A 133 1.41 -7.74 -18.72
CA GLY A 133 2.81 -7.60 -18.31
C GLY A 133 3.23 -8.54 -17.18
N TYR A 134 2.33 -9.37 -16.63
CA TYR A 134 2.66 -10.25 -15.49
C TYR A 134 3.32 -11.58 -15.92
N ALA A 135 3.37 -11.93 -17.21
CA ALA A 135 4.11 -13.08 -17.71
C ALA A 135 5.58 -12.70 -18.00
N VAL A 136 6.38 -12.54 -16.95
CA VAL A 136 7.76 -12.05 -17.05
C VAL A 136 8.67 -13.09 -17.72
N GLN A 137 9.33 -12.70 -18.81
CA GLN A 137 10.33 -13.48 -19.51
C GLN A 137 11.75 -13.17 -19.03
N ASP A 138 12.04 -11.93 -18.64
CA ASP A 138 13.35 -11.52 -18.10
C ASP A 138 13.21 -10.41 -17.06
N TYR A 139 13.63 -10.68 -15.81
CA TYR A 139 13.64 -9.70 -14.72
C TYR A 139 14.69 -8.59 -14.87
N ARG A 140 15.62 -8.73 -15.83
CA ARG A 140 16.77 -7.83 -16.02
C ARG A 140 16.69 -7.00 -17.29
N ALA A 141 15.61 -7.15 -18.04
CA ALA A 141 15.33 -6.40 -19.25
C ALA A 141 13.98 -5.69 -19.12
N VAL A 142 13.92 -4.46 -19.61
CA VAL A 142 12.67 -3.75 -19.87
C VAL A 142 12.10 -4.25 -21.19
N ASP A 143 10.78 -4.23 -21.35
CA ASP A 143 10.13 -4.50 -22.63
C ASP A 143 10.73 -3.56 -23.72
N PRO A 144 11.25 -4.11 -24.82
CA PRO A 144 11.88 -3.30 -25.86
C PRO A 144 10.97 -2.21 -26.46
N ALA A 145 9.65 -2.38 -26.39
CA ALA A 145 8.70 -1.37 -26.84
C ALA A 145 8.64 -0.16 -25.90
N LEU A 146 9.00 -0.34 -24.62
CA LEU A 146 8.97 0.72 -23.59
C LEU A 146 10.31 1.43 -23.45
N GLY A 147 11.43 0.74 -23.75
CA GLY A 147 12.78 1.27 -23.63
C GLY A 147 13.79 0.26 -23.10
N THR A 148 14.79 0.73 -22.40
CA THR A 148 15.89 -0.07 -21.85
C THR A 148 16.00 0.07 -20.32
N MET A 149 16.83 -0.78 -19.70
CA MET A 149 17.16 -0.65 -18.28
C MET A 149 17.91 0.67 -17.97
N ASP A 150 18.60 1.25 -18.94
CA ASP A 150 19.27 2.55 -18.77
C ASP A 150 18.25 3.69 -18.81
N ASP A 151 17.22 3.61 -19.66
CA ASP A 151 16.10 4.56 -19.66
C ASP A 151 15.32 4.51 -18.34
N LEU A 152 15.11 3.31 -17.79
CA LEU A 152 14.48 3.14 -16.47
C LEU A 152 15.32 3.77 -15.35
N ARG A 153 16.66 3.63 -15.40
CA ARG A 153 17.56 4.30 -14.44
C ARG A 153 17.51 5.82 -14.59
N ALA A 154 17.46 6.33 -15.82
CA ALA A 154 17.33 7.75 -16.09
C ALA A 154 16.00 8.30 -15.55
N LEU A 155 14.88 7.62 -15.82
CA LEU A 155 13.58 7.99 -15.28
C LEU A 155 13.58 7.98 -13.74
N ALA A 156 14.11 6.92 -13.11
CA ALA A 156 14.21 6.84 -11.65
C ALA A 156 15.02 8.00 -11.06
N HIS A 157 16.12 8.39 -11.72
CA HIS A 157 16.92 9.54 -11.31
C HIS A 157 16.11 10.84 -11.38
N ASP A 158 15.46 11.09 -12.51
CA ASP A 158 14.70 12.33 -12.72
C ASP A 158 13.50 12.42 -11.75
N LEU A 159 12.81 11.30 -11.48
CA LEU A 159 11.76 11.23 -10.48
C LEU A 159 12.29 11.57 -9.08
N HIS A 160 13.43 11.01 -8.69
CA HIS A 160 14.04 11.27 -7.39
C HIS A 160 14.49 12.73 -7.23
N ASP A 161 15.01 13.35 -8.28
CA ASP A 161 15.38 14.77 -8.26
C ASP A 161 14.17 15.68 -8.06
N GLU A 162 12.99 15.22 -8.50
CA GLU A 162 11.72 15.93 -8.32
C GLU A 162 10.93 15.47 -7.09
N GLY A 163 11.51 14.59 -6.26
CA GLY A 163 10.90 14.13 -5.00
C GLY A 163 9.78 13.11 -5.19
N ILE A 164 9.72 12.44 -6.35
CA ILE A 164 8.72 11.41 -6.66
C ILE A 164 9.34 10.03 -6.45
N LEU A 165 8.67 9.20 -5.66
CA LEU A 165 9.04 7.81 -5.42
C LEU A 165 8.66 6.94 -6.62
N LEU A 166 9.48 5.95 -6.94
CA LEU A 166 9.20 4.98 -7.98
C LEU A 166 8.80 3.62 -7.37
N ALA A 167 7.61 3.14 -7.70
CA ALA A 167 7.17 1.79 -7.39
C ALA A 167 7.13 0.94 -8.66
N LEU A 168 7.67 -0.28 -8.57
CA LEU A 168 7.69 -1.26 -9.66
C LEU A 168 7.05 -2.57 -9.21
N ASP A 169 6.40 -3.26 -10.15
CA ASP A 169 5.91 -4.60 -9.93
C ASP A 169 7.05 -5.61 -9.91
N PHE A 170 7.00 -6.54 -8.97
CA PHE A 170 7.88 -7.68 -8.88
C PHE A 170 7.06 -8.97 -8.77
N VAL A 171 6.94 -9.68 -9.89
CA VAL A 171 6.18 -10.93 -9.96
C VAL A 171 6.95 -12.02 -9.22
N MET A 172 6.35 -12.55 -8.15
CA MET A 172 7.02 -13.54 -7.29
C MET A 172 6.54 -14.96 -7.53
N ASN A 173 5.25 -15.15 -7.81
CA ASN A 173 4.65 -16.49 -7.82
C ASN A 173 5.03 -17.32 -9.05
N HIS A 174 5.26 -16.68 -10.20
CA HIS A 174 5.42 -17.37 -11.48
C HIS A 174 6.36 -16.61 -12.42
N THR A 175 6.75 -17.27 -13.53
CA THR A 175 7.39 -16.64 -14.69
C THR A 175 6.62 -17.05 -15.94
N ALA A 176 6.91 -16.37 -17.07
CA ALA A 176 6.48 -16.86 -18.36
C ALA A 176 7.12 -18.23 -18.67
N ALA A 177 6.40 -19.05 -19.43
CA ALA A 177 6.92 -20.31 -19.96
C ALA A 177 8.13 -20.11 -20.91
N GLU A 178 8.35 -18.90 -21.38
CA GLU A 178 9.47 -18.45 -22.21
C GLU A 178 10.66 -17.93 -21.38
N HIS A 179 10.55 -17.85 -20.05
CA HIS A 179 11.66 -17.42 -19.19
C HIS A 179 12.89 -18.32 -19.36
N ALA A 180 14.07 -17.76 -19.22
CA ALA A 180 15.34 -18.49 -19.42
C ALA A 180 15.44 -19.77 -18.57
N TRP A 181 14.91 -19.78 -17.34
CA TRP A 181 14.88 -20.99 -16.50
C TRP A 181 13.93 -22.05 -17.04
N ALA A 182 12.75 -21.66 -17.54
CA ALA A 182 11.81 -22.58 -18.16
C ALA A 182 12.36 -23.18 -19.45
N GLN A 183 13.06 -22.38 -20.26
CA GLN A 183 13.75 -22.83 -21.45
C GLN A 183 14.89 -23.81 -21.12
N ALA A 184 15.70 -23.53 -20.11
CA ALA A 184 16.75 -24.44 -19.65
C ALA A 184 16.17 -25.76 -19.13
N ALA A 185 15.06 -25.71 -18.39
CA ALA A 185 14.33 -26.89 -17.93
C ALA A 185 13.87 -27.75 -19.11
N ARG A 186 13.25 -27.16 -20.15
CA ARG A 186 12.83 -27.84 -21.39
C ARG A 186 14.00 -28.47 -22.13
N ASN A 187 15.20 -27.88 -22.01
CA ASN A 187 16.43 -28.41 -22.60
C ASN A 187 17.18 -29.42 -21.70
N GLY A 188 16.56 -29.88 -20.60
CA GLY A 188 17.06 -30.93 -19.72
C GLY A 188 17.94 -30.46 -18.56
N ASP A 189 17.95 -29.15 -18.20
CA ASP A 189 18.59 -28.70 -16.97
C ASP A 189 17.66 -28.97 -15.78
N ASP A 190 17.97 -30.04 -15.03
CA ASP A 190 17.22 -30.46 -13.84
C ASP A 190 17.19 -29.38 -12.75
N ARG A 191 18.22 -28.54 -12.61
CA ARG A 191 18.26 -27.48 -11.61
C ARG A 191 17.25 -26.38 -11.93
N CYS A 192 17.12 -26.04 -13.20
CA CYS A 192 16.13 -25.08 -13.66
C CYS A 192 14.73 -25.67 -13.64
N ARG A 193 14.57 -26.96 -13.92
CA ARG A 193 13.27 -27.65 -13.77
C ARG A 193 12.79 -27.59 -12.31
N ASP A 194 13.68 -27.80 -11.35
CA ASP A 194 13.37 -27.78 -9.92
C ASP A 194 13.01 -26.36 -9.39
N PHE A 195 13.14 -25.32 -10.21
CA PHE A 195 12.59 -23.99 -9.92
C PHE A 195 11.08 -23.92 -10.09
N TYR A 196 10.48 -24.89 -10.78
CA TYR A 196 9.05 -24.95 -11.05
C TYR A 196 8.39 -26.13 -10.34
N LEU A 197 7.10 -26.04 -10.12
CA LEU A 197 6.29 -27.14 -9.60
C LEU A 197 5.85 -28.02 -10.75
N THR A 198 6.52 -29.16 -10.94
CA THR A 198 6.28 -30.07 -12.07
C THR A 198 6.02 -31.49 -11.60
N TYR A 199 5.14 -32.23 -12.30
CA TYR A 199 4.69 -33.57 -11.96
C TYR A 199 4.72 -34.48 -13.19
N GLU A 200 5.09 -35.77 -13.01
CA GLU A 200 5.20 -36.75 -14.10
C GLU A 200 3.83 -37.16 -14.64
N ASP A 201 2.83 -37.20 -13.79
CA ASP A 201 1.46 -37.57 -14.12
C ASP A 201 0.43 -36.75 -13.33
N ARG A 202 -0.85 -37.09 -13.49
CA ARG A 202 -1.97 -36.40 -12.81
C ARG A 202 -2.20 -36.82 -11.35
N THR A 203 -1.46 -37.83 -10.85
CA THR A 203 -1.71 -38.39 -9.50
C THR A 203 -1.65 -37.34 -8.40
N VAL A 204 -0.67 -36.43 -8.43
CA VAL A 204 -0.50 -35.35 -7.47
C VAL A 204 -1.34 -34.12 -7.85
N PRO A 205 -1.35 -33.65 -9.11
CA PRO A 205 -2.26 -32.60 -9.56
C PRO A 205 -3.72 -32.82 -9.17
N ASP A 206 -4.29 -34.01 -9.43
CA ASP A 206 -5.69 -34.35 -9.11
C ASP A 206 -6.00 -34.25 -7.60
N GLN A 207 -5.00 -34.46 -6.74
CA GLN A 207 -5.15 -34.28 -5.28
C GLN A 207 -5.22 -32.81 -4.91
N PHE A 208 -4.43 -31.95 -5.56
CA PHE A 208 -4.48 -30.51 -5.31
C PHE A 208 -5.79 -29.91 -5.81
N GLU A 209 -6.27 -30.29 -6.97
CA GLU A 209 -7.53 -29.79 -7.57
C GLU A 209 -8.76 -30.05 -6.70
N GLN A 210 -8.70 -31.01 -5.76
CA GLN A 210 -9.79 -31.23 -4.80
C GLN A 210 -9.98 -30.09 -3.80
N THR A 211 -8.94 -29.28 -3.56
CA THR A 211 -8.95 -28.25 -2.51
C THR A 211 -8.49 -26.88 -2.97
N VAL A 212 -7.79 -26.77 -4.10
CA VAL A 212 -7.27 -25.52 -4.62
C VAL A 212 -8.28 -24.89 -5.59
N PRO A 213 -8.85 -23.74 -5.25
CA PRO A 213 -9.78 -23.07 -6.16
C PRO A 213 -9.02 -22.46 -7.35
N GLU A 214 -9.62 -22.52 -8.51
CA GLU A 214 -9.16 -21.84 -9.71
C GLU A 214 -9.24 -20.32 -9.54
N VAL A 215 -8.30 -19.59 -10.14
CA VAL A 215 -8.28 -18.12 -10.13
C VAL A 215 -8.96 -17.59 -11.39
N PHE A 216 -8.58 -18.14 -12.55
CA PHE A 216 -9.14 -17.81 -13.86
C PHE A 216 -9.57 -19.08 -14.58
N PRO A 217 -10.73 -19.67 -14.23
CA PRO A 217 -11.17 -20.95 -14.77
C PRO A 217 -11.31 -20.96 -16.30
N ASP A 218 -11.61 -19.82 -16.90
CA ASP A 218 -11.73 -19.67 -18.36
C ASP A 218 -10.38 -19.74 -19.09
N PHE A 219 -9.28 -19.44 -18.39
CA PHE A 219 -7.94 -19.29 -18.97
C PHE A 219 -6.95 -20.39 -18.55
N ALA A 220 -7.10 -20.91 -17.33
CA ALA A 220 -6.24 -21.95 -16.77
C ALA A 220 -7.06 -22.97 -15.97
N PRO A 221 -7.90 -23.78 -16.64
CA PRO A 221 -8.72 -24.76 -15.96
C PRO A 221 -7.86 -25.82 -15.25
N GLY A 222 -8.18 -26.12 -14.00
CA GLY A 222 -7.55 -27.16 -13.19
C GLY A 222 -6.19 -26.79 -12.60
N ASN A 223 -5.71 -25.54 -12.72
CA ASN A 223 -4.40 -25.08 -12.21
C ASN A 223 -3.16 -25.84 -12.70
N PHE A 224 -3.27 -26.70 -13.73
CA PHE A 224 -2.14 -27.48 -14.27
C PHE A 224 -2.18 -27.57 -15.78
N THR A 225 -1.05 -27.27 -16.41
CA THR A 225 -0.87 -27.35 -17.86
C THR A 225 0.17 -28.42 -18.22
N TYR A 226 -0.12 -29.26 -19.22
CA TYR A 226 0.85 -30.23 -19.71
C TYR A 226 1.86 -29.58 -20.62
N ALA A 227 3.14 -29.64 -20.25
CA ALA A 227 4.27 -29.10 -21.02
C ALA A 227 4.92 -30.24 -21.82
N GLU A 228 4.55 -30.38 -23.11
CA GLU A 228 5.04 -31.46 -23.98
C GLU A 228 6.57 -31.59 -24.04
N ALA A 229 7.28 -30.44 -24.04
CA ALA A 229 8.75 -30.45 -24.10
C ALA A 229 9.41 -30.98 -22.82
N LEU A 230 8.69 -30.99 -21.68
CA LEU A 230 9.15 -31.58 -20.44
C LEU A 230 8.61 -32.99 -20.21
N ASP A 231 7.57 -33.40 -20.94
CA ASP A 231 6.76 -34.58 -20.64
C ASP A 231 6.23 -34.59 -19.21
N ARG A 232 5.74 -33.40 -18.73
CA ARG A 232 5.32 -33.19 -17.35
C ARG A 232 4.14 -32.22 -17.26
N TRP A 233 3.36 -32.34 -16.21
CA TRP A 233 2.38 -31.35 -15.79
C TRP A 233 3.07 -30.25 -15.00
N VAL A 234 2.81 -29.00 -15.34
CA VAL A 234 3.35 -27.82 -14.64
C VAL A 234 2.22 -27.12 -13.92
N TRP A 235 2.46 -26.65 -12.71
CA TRP A 235 1.51 -25.81 -12.00
C TRP A 235 1.37 -24.46 -12.66
N THR A 236 0.12 -24.03 -12.94
CA THR A 236 -0.23 -22.77 -13.61
C THR A 236 -1.43 -22.15 -12.91
N SER A 237 -1.17 -21.32 -11.87
CA SER A 237 -2.23 -20.74 -11.02
C SER A 237 -3.14 -19.75 -11.76
N PHE A 238 -2.63 -19.03 -12.76
CA PHE A 238 -3.32 -17.92 -13.43
C PHE A 238 -3.59 -18.21 -14.90
N TYR A 239 -2.54 -18.32 -15.71
CA TYR A 239 -2.63 -18.66 -17.13
C TYR A 239 -1.76 -19.86 -17.45
N ASP A 240 -2.11 -20.58 -18.50
CA ASP A 240 -1.39 -21.77 -18.99
C ASP A 240 0.09 -21.52 -19.33
N PHE A 241 0.42 -20.27 -19.65
CA PHE A 241 1.78 -19.81 -19.95
C PHE A 241 2.52 -19.22 -18.75
N GLN A 242 1.91 -19.14 -17.55
CA GLN A 242 2.52 -18.66 -16.31
C GLN A 242 2.84 -19.86 -15.40
N TRP A 243 4.13 -20.22 -15.34
CA TRP A 243 4.61 -21.39 -14.61
C TRP A 243 4.95 -21.02 -13.15
N ASP A 244 4.26 -21.64 -12.21
CA ASP A 244 4.43 -21.35 -10.78
C ASP A 244 5.80 -21.81 -10.26
N LEU A 245 6.44 -20.94 -9.50
CA LEU A 245 7.75 -21.12 -8.92
C LEU A 245 7.72 -21.98 -7.66
N ASN A 246 8.73 -22.82 -7.48
CA ASN A 246 8.86 -23.75 -6.36
C ASN A 246 9.69 -23.13 -5.22
N TYR A 247 9.06 -22.39 -4.33
CA TYR A 247 9.72 -21.85 -3.12
C TYR A 247 10.13 -22.91 -2.09
N GLY A 248 9.79 -24.16 -2.28
CA GLY A 248 10.43 -25.27 -1.53
C GLY A 248 11.91 -25.45 -1.86
N ASN A 249 12.39 -24.86 -2.97
CA ASN A 249 13.78 -24.90 -3.40
C ASN A 249 14.56 -23.64 -2.94
N PRO A 250 15.51 -23.76 -1.99
CA PRO A 250 16.27 -22.61 -1.51
C PRO A 250 17.17 -21.96 -2.58
N ALA A 251 17.49 -22.65 -3.66
CA ALA A 251 18.23 -22.07 -4.80
C ALA A 251 17.38 -21.02 -5.52
N LEU A 252 16.07 -21.27 -5.67
CA LEU A 252 15.13 -20.29 -6.20
C LEU A 252 15.06 -19.05 -5.32
N PHE A 253 14.93 -19.24 -4.00
CA PHE A 253 14.92 -18.11 -3.04
C PHE A 253 16.12 -17.19 -3.25
N VAL A 254 17.34 -17.76 -3.36
CA VAL A 254 18.55 -16.97 -3.59
C VAL A 254 18.52 -16.25 -4.94
N GLN A 255 18.00 -16.89 -5.98
CA GLN A 255 17.94 -16.28 -7.31
C GLN A 255 16.93 -15.13 -7.34
N MET A 256 15.74 -15.32 -6.78
CA MET A 256 14.72 -14.26 -6.70
C MET A 256 15.20 -13.06 -5.87
N LEU A 257 16.00 -13.28 -4.81
CA LEU A 257 16.64 -12.17 -4.09
C LEU A 257 17.58 -11.34 -4.98
N ARG A 258 18.33 -12.01 -5.88
CA ARG A 258 19.19 -11.30 -6.85
C ARG A 258 18.36 -10.45 -7.81
N GLU A 259 17.22 -10.96 -8.29
CA GLU A 259 16.33 -10.21 -9.16
C GLU A 259 15.69 -9.02 -8.43
N MET A 260 15.26 -9.19 -7.15
CA MET A 260 14.81 -8.07 -6.32
C MET A 260 15.89 -6.98 -6.19
N MET A 261 17.14 -7.37 -5.99
CA MET A 261 18.26 -6.42 -5.87
C MET A 261 18.55 -5.68 -7.18
N VAL A 262 18.32 -6.30 -8.34
CA VAL A 262 18.45 -5.62 -9.65
C VAL A 262 17.45 -4.47 -9.72
N GLN A 263 16.17 -4.70 -9.41
CA GLN A 263 15.15 -3.65 -9.46
C GLN A 263 15.36 -2.59 -8.37
N ALA A 264 15.72 -2.99 -7.16
CA ALA A 264 16.09 -2.05 -6.10
C ALA A 264 17.25 -1.12 -6.53
N ASN A 265 18.23 -1.66 -7.27
CA ASN A 265 19.43 -0.92 -7.69
C ASN A 265 19.22 -0.09 -8.98
N VAL A 266 18.17 -0.35 -9.74
CA VAL A 266 17.71 0.53 -10.82
C VAL A 266 17.17 1.85 -10.26
N GLY A 267 16.59 1.82 -9.07
CA GLY A 267 16.04 3.00 -8.41
C GLY A 267 14.63 2.82 -7.88
N ALA A 268 14.09 1.59 -7.89
CA ALA A 268 12.80 1.33 -7.24
C ALA A 268 12.88 1.65 -5.74
N ASP A 269 11.95 2.47 -5.29
CA ASP A 269 11.73 2.80 -3.87
C ASP A 269 10.77 1.82 -3.22
N VAL A 270 9.86 1.26 -4.02
CA VAL A 270 8.86 0.29 -3.59
C VAL A 270 8.83 -0.87 -4.57
N LEU A 271 8.90 -2.09 -4.08
CA LEU A 271 8.61 -3.29 -4.85
C LEU A 271 7.18 -3.74 -4.51
N ARG A 272 6.29 -3.72 -5.49
CA ARG A 272 4.97 -4.33 -5.37
C ARG A 272 5.12 -5.83 -5.63
N LEU A 273 4.99 -6.60 -4.57
CA LEU A 273 5.15 -8.04 -4.59
C LEU A 273 3.84 -8.68 -5.05
N ASP A 274 3.84 -9.15 -6.28
CA ASP A 274 2.67 -9.73 -6.93
C ASP A 274 2.35 -11.12 -6.40
N ALA A 275 1.06 -11.40 -6.22
CA ALA A 275 0.50 -12.71 -5.92
C ALA A 275 1.12 -13.41 -4.69
N VAL A 276 1.52 -12.66 -3.65
CA VAL A 276 2.19 -13.21 -2.46
C VAL A 276 1.39 -14.28 -1.69
N PRO A 277 0.04 -14.32 -1.70
CA PRO A 277 -0.71 -15.40 -1.07
C PRO A 277 -0.47 -16.78 -1.67
N PHE A 278 0.04 -16.86 -2.90
CA PHE A 278 0.18 -18.08 -3.68
C PHE A 278 1.57 -18.71 -3.62
N LEU A 279 2.55 -18.14 -2.92
CA LEU A 279 3.96 -18.57 -2.94
C LEU A 279 4.19 -20.01 -2.43
N TRP A 280 3.29 -20.58 -1.63
CA TRP A 280 3.47 -21.90 -1.03
C TRP A 280 2.32 -22.84 -1.33
N LYS A 281 2.67 -24.05 -1.78
CA LYS A 281 1.70 -25.09 -2.14
C LYS A 281 1.78 -26.27 -1.18
N GLU A 282 0.63 -26.61 -0.56
CA GLU A 282 0.53 -27.72 0.40
C GLU A 282 -0.75 -28.53 0.13
N ARG A 283 -0.60 -29.84 -0.05
CA ARG A 283 -1.72 -30.73 -0.35
C ARG A 283 -2.76 -30.74 0.77
N GLY A 284 -4.04 -30.79 0.37
CA GLY A 284 -5.17 -30.77 1.30
C GLY A 284 -5.50 -29.39 1.84
N THR A 285 -4.89 -28.34 1.29
CA THR A 285 -5.20 -26.95 1.61
C THR A 285 -5.61 -26.20 0.33
N ASN A 286 -6.10 -24.95 0.48
CA ASN A 286 -6.39 -24.11 -0.66
C ASN A 286 -5.15 -23.43 -1.28
N CYS A 287 -3.95 -23.72 -0.78
CA CYS A 287 -2.66 -23.14 -1.20
C CYS A 287 -2.61 -21.61 -1.21
N ARG A 288 -3.38 -20.94 -0.34
CA ARG A 288 -3.39 -19.48 -0.20
C ARG A 288 -3.11 -19.07 1.24
N ASN A 289 -2.39 -17.96 1.44
CA ASN A 289 -2.07 -17.39 2.75
C ASN A 289 -1.41 -18.38 3.73
N ARG A 290 -0.59 -19.30 3.20
CA ARG A 290 0.10 -20.29 4.05
C ARG A 290 1.15 -19.61 4.93
N PRO A 291 1.45 -20.17 6.14
CA PRO A 291 2.48 -19.61 7.02
C PRO A 291 3.83 -19.43 6.35
N GLU A 292 4.18 -20.31 5.42
CA GLU A 292 5.44 -20.26 4.65
C GLU A 292 5.52 -19.03 3.76
N CYS A 293 4.40 -18.55 3.20
CA CYS A 293 4.37 -17.28 2.45
C CYS A 293 4.89 -16.12 3.30
N HIS A 294 4.42 -16.02 4.54
CA HIS A 294 4.86 -15.00 5.49
C HIS A 294 6.33 -15.17 5.88
N TRP A 295 6.81 -16.41 6.10
CA TRP A 295 8.21 -16.65 6.42
C TRP A 295 9.14 -16.31 5.26
N ILE A 296 8.76 -16.60 4.01
CA ILE A 296 9.49 -16.21 2.81
C ILE A 296 9.60 -14.69 2.72
N LEU A 297 8.50 -13.96 2.90
CA LEU A 297 8.49 -12.50 2.86
C LEU A 297 9.36 -11.89 3.96
N ARG A 298 9.29 -12.40 5.19
CA ARG A 298 10.12 -11.97 6.33
C ARG A 298 11.60 -12.19 6.07
N ALA A 299 11.96 -13.33 5.47
CA ALA A 299 13.35 -13.62 5.13
C ALA A 299 13.87 -12.62 4.06
N TYR A 300 13.09 -12.37 3.00
CA TYR A 300 13.43 -11.34 2.00
C TYR A 300 13.50 -9.95 2.62
N ARG A 301 12.52 -9.57 3.46
CA ARG A 301 12.50 -8.25 4.09
C ARG A 301 13.75 -8.01 4.93
N ALA A 302 14.12 -8.97 5.77
CA ALA A 302 15.32 -8.87 6.59
C ALA A 302 16.61 -8.76 5.77
N LEU A 303 16.74 -9.54 4.67
CA LEU A 303 17.90 -9.46 3.78
C LEU A 303 17.93 -8.14 2.99
N MET A 304 16.75 -7.61 2.59
CA MET A 304 16.65 -6.30 1.96
C MET A 304 17.02 -5.17 2.94
N HIS A 305 16.65 -5.26 4.20
CA HIS A 305 17.11 -4.31 5.23
C HIS A 305 18.64 -4.29 5.39
N VAL A 306 19.31 -5.44 5.20
CA VAL A 306 20.78 -5.50 5.18
C VAL A 306 21.35 -4.76 3.97
N ALA A 307 20.78 -4.94 2.77
CA ALA A 307 21.37 -4.50 1.50
C ALA A 307 20.85 -3.16 1.00
N ALA A 308 19.53 -2.94 1.06
CA ALA A 308 18.81 -1.79 0.51
C ALA A 308 17.69 -1.35 1.47
N PRO A 309 18.02 -0.86 2.68
CA PRO A 309 17.07 -0.62 3.77
C PRO A 309 16.00 0.44 3.48
N GLY A 310 16.23 1.29 2.50
CA GLY A 310 15.26 2.32 2.09
C GLY A 310 14.21 1.84 1.09
N VAL A 311 14.25 0.57 0.65
CA VAL A 311 13.25 0.00 -0.26
C VAL A 311 12.09 -0.59 0.53
N LEU A 312 10.88 -0.23 0.18
CA LEU A 312 9.65 -0.72 0.81
C LEU A 312 9.11 -1.95 0.06
N PHE A 313 8.40 -2.80 0.79
CA PHE A 313 7.59 -3.89 0.22
C PHE A 313 6.12 -3.51 0.27
N LYS A 314 5.44 -3.64 -0.87
CA LYS A 314 3.99 -3.50 -1.01
C LYS A 314 3.40 -4.85 -1.40
N SER A 315 2.61 -5.46 -0.52
CA SER A 315 1.96 -6.74 -0.81
C SER A 315 0.74 -6.56 -1.70
N GLU A 316 0.66 -7.40 -2.72
CA GLU A 316 -0.60 -7.65 -3.39
C GLU A 316 -1.20 -8.95 -2.84
N ALA A 317 -2.20 -8.78 -1.97
CA ALA A 317 -2.91 -9.84 -1.30
C ALA A 317 -4.40 -9.47 -1.23
N ILE A 318 -5.16 -9.89 -2.23
CA ILE A 318 -6.60 -9.67 -2.27
C ILE A 318 -7.27 -10.83 -1.53
N THR A 319 -7.54 -10.59 -0.25
CA THR A 319 -8.08 -11.59 0.69
C THR A 319 -8.89 -10.91 1.79
N THR A 320 -9.32 -11.65 2.82
CA THR A 320 -10.09 -11.06 3.92
C THR A 320 -9.26 -10.05 4.72
N PRO A 321 -9.90 -9.04 5.36
CA PRO A 321 -9.19 -8.01 6.12
C PRO A 321 -8.25 -8.57 7.20
N ASN A 322 -8.64 -9.65 7.86
CA ASN A 322 -7.83 -10.33 8.87
C ASN A 322 -6.55 -10.96 8.30
N GLU A 323 -6.61 -11.46 7.07
CA GLU A 323 -5.43 -12.03 6.40
C GLU A 323 -4.54 -10.94 5.81
N ILE A 324 -5.12 -9.87 5.24
CA ILE A 324 -4.32 -8.76 4.65
C ILE A 324 -3.38 -8.14 5.69
N VAL A 325 -3.89 -7.85 6.91
CA VAL A 325 -3.06 -7.22 7.96
C VAL A 325 -1.89 -8.08 8.42
N ARG A 326 -1.95 -9.40 8.23
CA ARG A 326 -0.83 -10.29 8.54
C ARG A 326 0.36 -10.01 7.64
N TYR A 327 0.14 -9.63 6.37
CA TYR A 327 1.21 -9.23 5.44
C TYR A 327 1.87 -7.90 5.83
N LEU A 328 1.27 -7.14 6.73
CA LEU A 328 1.86 -5.94 7.33
C LEU A 328 2.69 -6.25 8.59
N GLY A 329 2.84 -7.53 8.95
CA GLY A 329 3.67 -7.95 10.06
C GLY A 329 3.01 -7.78 11.43
N THR A 330 1.86 -8.37 11.67
CA THR A 330 1.20 -8.38 12.99
C THR A 330 1.77 -9.44 13.92
N GLY A 331 1.45 -9.36 15.23
CA GLY A 331 1.77 -10.40 16.21
C GLY A 331 3.26 -10.53 16.56
N GLY A 332 4.00 -9.41 16.66
CA GLY A 332 5.42 -9.38 16.99
C GLY A 332 6.34 -9.36 15.76
N TYR A 333 5.76 -9.17 14.58
CA TYR A 333 6.49 -9.07 13.31
C TYR A 333 6.39 -7.68 12.68
N GLU A 334 6.05 -6.67 13.47
CA GLU A 334 5.97 -5.26 13.06
C GLU A 334 7.29 -4.81 12.42
N GLY A 335 7.20 -4.24 11.22
CA GLY A 335 8.36 -3.81 10.42
C GLY A 335 9.20 -4.95 9.81
N LYS A 336 8.74 -6.22 9.91
CA LYS A 336 9.51 -7.39 9.47
C LYS A 336 8.91 -8.09 8.24
N GLU A 337 7.85 -7.55 7.64
CA GLU A 337 7.21 -8.12 6.47
C GLU A 337 6.97 -7.02 5.42
N CYS A 338 5.74 -6.72 5.01
CA CYS A 338 5.49 -5.64 4.07
C CYS A 338 5.17 -4.33 4.79
N ASP A 339 5.50 -3.21 4.15
CA ASP A 339 5.30 -1.86 4.68
C ASP A 339 3.94 -1.27 4.26
N VAL A 340 3.43 -1.75 3.12
CA VAL A 340 2.21 -1.23 2.47
C VAL A 340 1.36 -2.39 1.97
N ALA A 341 0.04 -2.28 2.12
CA ALA A 341 -0.93 -3.20 1.51
C ALA A 341 -2.11 -2.44 0.91
N TYR A 342 -2.72 -3.00 -0.13
CA TYR A 342 -3.92 -2.45 -0.74
C TYR A 342 -5.12 -2.51 0.19
N ASN A 343 -5.86 -1.40 0.33
CA ASN A 343 -7.09 -1.33 1.11
C ASN A 343 -8.32 -1.67 0.24
N ALA A 344 -8.41 -2.91 -0.21
CA ALA A 344 -9.53 -3.39 -1.01
C ALA A 344 -10.86 -3.32 -0.25
N THR A 345 -10.82 -3.44 1.09
CA THR A 345 -12.00 -3.28 1.94
C THR A 345 -12.59 -1.88 1.81
N LEU A 346 -11.77 -0.83 1.95
CA LEU A 346 -12.26 0.55 1.76
C LEU A 346 -12.84 0.73 0.35
N MET A 347 -12.12 0.28 -0.66
CA MET A 347 -12.50 0.42 -2.07
C MET A 347 -13.88 -0.19 -2.35
N SER A 348 -14.09 -1.47 -2.08
CA SER A 348 -15.35 -2.16 -2.37
C SER A 348 -16.54 -1.59 -1.59
N HIS A 349 -16.34 -1.20 -0.32
CA HIS A 349 -17.39 -0.62 0.50
C HIS A 349 -17.76 0.82 0.12
N LEU A 350 -16.82 1.60 -0.43
CA LEU A 350 -17.13 2.92 -0.98
C LEU A 350 -18.05 2.82 -2.19
N TRP A 351 -17.77 1.89 -3.10
CA TRP A 351 -18.64 1.64 -4.25
C TRP A 351 -20.00 1.10 -3.82
N HIS A 352 -20.06 0.16 -2.88
CA HIS A 352 -21.35 -0.32 -2.33
C HIS A 352 -22.16 0.83 -1.71
N ALA A 353 -21.53 1.67 -0.87
CA ALA A 353 -22.22 2.78 -0.23
C ALA A 353 -22.75 3.81 -1.25
N LEU A 354 -22.01 4.04 -2.35
CA LEU A 354 -22.44 4.94 -3.41
C LEU A 354 -23.64 4.38 -4.19
N ALA A 355 -23.64 3.09 -4.54
CA ALA A 355 -24.73 2.45 -5.28
C ALA A 355 -26.01 2.31 -4.44
N SER A 356 -25.87 1.96 -3.16
CA SER A 356 -27.00 1.73 -2.26
C SER A 356 -27.52 3.00 -1.56
N GLU A 357 -26.83 4.12 -1.68
CA GLU A 357 -27.02 5.34 -0.86
C GLU A 357 -27.07 5.03 0.66
N ASN A 358 -26.36 3.98 1.11
CA ASN A 358 -26.36 3.52 2.50
C ASN A 358 -24.94 3.21 2.97
N THR A 359 -24.53 3.80 4.09
CA THR A 359 -23.17 3.72 4.62
C THR A 359 -23.02 2.75 5.79
N GLN A 360 -24.07 2.05 6.22
CA GLN A 360 -24.02 1.17 7.40
C GLN A 360 -22.98 0.05 7.23
N LEU A 361 -22.92 -0.59 6.06
CA LEU A 361 -21.93 -1.64 5.78
C LEU A 361 -20.51 -1.07 5.74
N LEU A 362 -20.31 0.10 5.11
CA LEU A 362 -19.02 0.81 5.13
C LEU A 362 -18.55 1.15 6.56
N GLN A 363 -19.47 1.69 7.39
CA GLN A 363 -19.18 2.00 8.79
C GLN A 363 -18.81 0.73 9.56
N ARG A 364 -19.57 -0.35 9.36
CA ARG A 364 -19.34 -1.64 10.02
C ARG A 364 -17.97 -2.20 9.66
N ALA A 365 -17.68 -2.34 8.37
CA ALA A 365 -16.43 -2.92 7.87
C ALA A 365 -15.19 -2.15 8.34
N LEU A 366 -15.21 -0.80 8.32
CA LEU A 366 -14.09 0.00 8.77
C LEU A 366 -13.96 0.06 10.31
N THR A 367 -15.04 -0.19 11.06
CA THR A 367 -14.98 -0.31 12.52
C THR A 367 -14.37 -1.66 12.93
N THR A 368 -14.62 -2.71 12.18
CA THR A 368 -14.11 -4.07 12.44
C THR A 368 -12.76 -4.34 11.80
N LEU A 369 -12.30 -3.45 10.90
CA LEU A 369 -10.99 -3.58 10.23
C LEU A 369 -9.88 -3.69 11.29
N PRO A 370 -9.06 -4.76 11.24
CA PRO A 370 -7.97 -4.90 12.19
C PRO A 370 -6.98 -3.73 12.13
N PRO A 371 -6.40 -3.34 13.27
CA PRO A 371 -5.41 -2.27 13.29
C PRO A 371 -4.15 -2.66 12.52
N THR A 372 -3.60 -1.75 11.74
CA THR A 372 -2.28 -1.91 11.13
C THR A 372 -1.18 -1.58 12.12
N PRO A 373 0.00 -2.23 12.05
CA PRO A 373 1.18 -1.80 12.78
C PRO A 373 1.55 -0.34 12.46
N ASP A 374 2.22 0.34 13.39
CA ASP A 374 2.70 1.72 13.15
C ASP A 374 3.83 1.78 12.10
N SER A 375 4.51 0.66 11.88
CA SER A 375 5.54 0.50 10.84
C SER A 375 5.00 0.30 9.43
N ALA A 376 3.68 0.20 9.26
CA ALA A 376 3.05 -0.11 7.99
C ALA A 376 1.79 0.71 7.76
N THR A 377 1.33 0.78 6.51
CA THR A 377 0.15 1.55 6.16
C THR A 377 -0.65 0.94 5.02
N TRP A 378 -1.87 1.44 4.84
CA TRP A 378 -2.73 1.13 3.71
C TRP A 378 -2.37 1.97 2.48
N LEU A 379 -2.58 1.41 1.29
CA LEU A 379 -2.71 2.14 0.05
C LEU A 379 -4.20 2.21 -0.31
N ASN A 380 -4.78 3.40 -0.19
CA ASN A 380 -6.20 3.65 -0.43
C ASN A 380 -6.43 4.05 -1.88
N TYR A 381 -7.45 3.51 -2.52
CA TYR A 381 -7.74 3.77 -3.93
C TYR A 381 -9.23 3.63 -4.23
N VAL A 382 -9.68 4.27 -5.29
CA VAL A 382 -11.04 4.12 -5.82
C VAL A 382 -11.11 2.93 -6.77
N ARG A 383 -10.14 2.81 -7.65
CA ARG A 383 -9.90 1.67 -8.55
C ARG A 383 -8.41 1.55 -8.86
N CYS A 384 -8.01 0.42 -9.45
CA CYS A 384 -6.68 0.20 -10.00
C CYS A 384 -6.78 -0.35 -11.43
N HIS A 385 -5.77 -1.06 -11.90
CA HIS A 385 -5.75 -1.73 -13.19
C HIS A 385 -6.57 -3.03 -13.23
N ASP A 386 -6.86 -3.59 -12.03
CA ASP A 386 -7.66 -4.79 -11.88
C ASP A 386 -9.16 -4.46 -11.76
N ASP A 387 -9.97 -5.49 -11.90
CA ASP A 387 -11.39 -5.45 -11.65
C ASP A 387 -11.72 -5.09 -10.19
N ILE A 388 -12.89 -4.56 -9.98
CA ILE A 388 -13.44 -4.34 -8.64
C ILE A 388 -14.03 -5.66 -8.15
N GLY A 389 -13.29 -6.34 -7.27
CA GLY A 389 -13.78 -7.49 -6.54
C GLY A 389 -14.67 -7.06 -5.37
N TRP A 390 -15.85 -7.63 -5.26
CA TRP A 390 -16.79 -7.33 -4.18
C TRP A 390 -16.41 -8.09 -2.90
N GLY A 391 -15.27 -7.73 -2.32
CA GLY A 391 -14.74 -8.30 -1.07
C GLY A 391 -15.50 -7.82 0.18
N LEU A 392 -16.82 -7.95 0.15
CA LEU A 392 -17.72 -7.65 1.27
C LEU A 392 -17.77 -8.88 2.18
N ALA A 393 -17.26 -8.75 3.42
CA ALA A 393 -17.21 -9.87 4.35
C ALA A 393 -18.62 -10.30 4.77
N ASP A 394 -18.90 -11.60 4.68
CA ASP A 394 -20.24 -12.17 4.95
C ASP A 394 -20.75 -11.80 6.35
N ASP A 395 -19.90 -11.88 7.37
CA ASP A 395 -20.25 -11.51 8.75
C ASP A 395 -20.65 -10.04 8.89
N ASP A 396 -19.99 -9.14 8.17
CA ASP A 396 -20.32 -7.71 8.19
C ASP A 396 -21.62 -7.41 7.43
N VAL A 397 -21.84 -8.07 6.29
CA VAL A 397 -23.07 -7.96 5.50
C VAL A 397 -24.27 -8.47 6.30
N GLN A 398 -24.14 -9.64 6.93
CA GLN A 398 -25.19 -10.21 7.78
C GLN A 398 -25.46 -9.36 9.02
N ALA A 399 -24.44 -8.76 9.63
CA ALA A 399 -24.56 -7.89 10.79
C ALA A 399 -25.40 -6.62 10.51
N VAL A 400 -25.47 -6.16 9.25
CA VAL A 400 -26.34 -5.06 8.82
C VAL A 400 -27.68 -5.55 8.26
N GLY A 401 -28.00 -6.84 8.39
CA GLY A 401 -29.28 -7.43 8.02
C GLY A 401 -29.44 -7.71 6.52
N GLN A 402 -28.35 -7.82 5.78
CA GLN A 402 -28.35 -8.10 4.34
C GLN A 402 -27.89 -9.54 4.05
N ASP A 403 -28.21 -10.05 2.87
CA ASP A 403 -27.68 -11.32 2.36
C ASP A 403 -26.38 -11.07 1.59
N PRO A 404 -25.29 -11.82 1.85
CA PRO A 404 -23.99 -11.59 1.21
C PRO A 404 -24.01 -11.76 -0.31
N THR A 405 -24.63 -12.83 -0.81
CA THR A 405 -24.71 -13.09 -2.27
C THR A 405 -25.56 -12.05 -2.98
N ASP A 406 -26.74 -11.71 -2.42
CA ASP A 406 -27.61 -10.67 -2.99
C ASP A 406 -26.91 -9.30 -2.98
N THR A 407 -26.13 -8.98 -1.95
CA THR A 407 -25.41 -7.70 -1.86
C THR A 407 -24.30 -7.61 -2.91
N ARG A 408 -23.51 -8.67 -3.09
CA ARG A 408 -22.47 -8.70 -4.13
C ARG A 408 -23.07 -8.67 -5.53
N ARG A 409 -24.14 -9.43 -5.77
CA ARG A 409 -24.88 -9.39 -7.04
C ARG A 409 -25.49 -8.01 -7.32
N PHE A 410 -26.09 -7.36 -6.30
CA PHE A 410 -26.58 -5.99 -6.43
C PHE A 410 -25.49 -5.04 -6.93
N CYS A 411 -24.29 -5.09 -6.37
CA CYS A 411 -23.18 -4.24 -6.80
C CYS A 411 -22.77 -4.52 -8.25
N ALA A 412 -22.63 -5.80 -8.62
CA ALA A 412 -22.27 -6.20 -9.98
C ALA A 412 -23.33 -5.73 -11.00
N ASP A 413 -24.61 -5.94 -10.70
CA ASP A 413 -25.73 -5.53 -11.56
C ASP A 413 -25.84 -4.00 -11.69
N PHE A 414 -25.64 -3.30 -10.56
CA PHE A 414 -25.70 -1.83 -10.56
C PHE A 414 -24.61 -1.24 -11.45
N TYR A 415 -23.35 -1.66 -11.23
CA TYR A 415 -22.23 -1.08 -11.96
C TYR A 415 -22.07 -1.59 -13.40
N ALA A 416 -22.73 -2.69 -13.75
CA ALA A 416 -22.87 -3.12 -15.16
C ALA A 416 -23.96 -2.34 -15.92
N GLY A 417 -24.79 -1.51 -15.24
CA GLY A 417 -25.90 -0.81 -15.86
C GLY A 417 -27.15 -1.66 -16.07
N ASP A 418 -27.21 -2.86 -15.48
CA ASP A 418 -28.32 -3.80 -15.67
C ASP A 418 -29.55 -3.46 -14.82
N ARG A 419 -29.45 -2.49 -13.95
CA ARG A 419 -30.54 -2.03 -13.09
C ARG A 419 -31.18 -0.74 -13.61
N PRO A 420 -32.52 -0.58 -13.51
CA PRO A 420 -33.20 0.64 -13.96
C PRO A 420 -32.81 1.92 -13.19
N ASP A 421 -32.29 1.76 -11.97
CA ASP A 421 -31.86 2.83 -11.08
C ASP A 421 -30.31 3.11 -11.20
N SER A 422 -29.60 2.39 -12.06
CA SER A 422 -28.19 2.60 -12.31
C SER A 422 -27.94 3.76 -13.26
N TYR A 423 -26.83 4.44 -13.00
CA TYR A 423 -26.21 5.46 -13.85
C TYR A 423 -24.86 4.97 -14.44
N ALA A 424 -24.45 3.73 -14.14
CA ALA A 424 -23.15 3.21 -14.49
C ALA A 424 -23.15 2.46 -15.83
N GLU A 425 -21.98 2.44 -16.48
CA GLU A 425 -21.73 1.77 -17.76
C GLU A 425 -20.48 0.88 -17.68
N GLY A 426 -20.40 0.03 -16.65
CA GLY A 426 -19.32 -0.94 -16.49
C GLY A 426 -19.62 -2.29 -17.15
N TYR A 427 -18.76 -3.26 -16.87
CA TYR A 427 -18.87 -4.63 -17.36
C TYR A 427 -18.78 -5.62 -16.21
N ARG A 428 -19.54 -6.72 -16.28
CA ARG A 428 -19.32 -7.88 -15.43
C ARG A 428 -18.07 -8.62 -15.88
N PHE A 429 -17.24 -9.02 -14.92
CA PHE A 429 -16.06 -9.82 -15.17
C PHE A 429 -16.13 -11.09 -14.34
N GLN A 430 -15.84 -12.24 -14.94
CA GLN A 430 -15.90 -13.57 -14.30
C GLN A 430 -17.20 -13.81 -13.54
N VAL A 431 -18.27 -14.03 -14.29
CA VAL A 431 -19.61 -14.34 -13.73
C VAL A 431 -19.62 -15.77 -13.19
N ASP A 432 -19.95 -15.93 -11.93
CA ASP A 432 -20.30 -17.23 -11.36
C ASP A 432 -21.75 -17.59 -11.75
N GLU A 433 -21.91 -18.57 -12.63
CA GLU A 433 -23.21 -18.97 -13.15
C GLU A 433 -24.15 -19.54 -12.07
N ALA A 434 -23.61 -20.07 -10.98
CA ALA A 434 -24.39 -20.69 -9.91
C ALA A 434 -25.00 -19.62 -8.97
N THR A 435 -24.25 -18.56 -8.67
CA THR A 435 -24.64 -17.49 -7.73
C THR A 435 -25.10 -16.22 -8.43
N GLY A 436 -24.68 -16.01 -9.69
CA GLY A 436 -24.83 -14.75 -10.42
C GLY A 436 -23.89 -13.63 -9.90
N GLU A 437 -22.98 -13.94 -8.98
CA GLU A 437 -21.95 -13.00 -8.56
C GLU A 437 -20.98 -12.73 -9.69
N ALA A 438 -20.45 -11.51 -9.76
CA ALA A 438 -19.45 -11.12 -10.74
C ALA A 438 -18.58 -10.00 -10.17
N ARG A 439 -17.38 -9.83 -10.69
CA ARG A 439 -16.55 -8.65 -10.48
C ARG A 439 -16.94 -7.57 -11.48
N THR A 440 -16.44 -6.35 -11.30
CA THR A 440 -16.81 -5.22 -12.15
C THR A 440 -15.59 -4.57 -12.80
N SER A 441 -15.64 -4.34 -14.10
CA SER A 441 -14.66 -3.56 -14.87
C SER A 441 -15.29 -2.25 -15.36
N GLY A 442 -14.54 -1.15 -15.26
CA GLY A 442 -14.99 0.16 -15.75
C GLY A 442 -14.08 1.28 -15.24
N THR A 443 -13.96 2.37 -16.01
CA THR A 443 -13.31 3.59 -15.54
C THR A 443 -14.13 4.27 -14.45
N THR A 444 -13.53 5.10 -13.61
CA THR A 444 -14.27 5.89 -12.61
C THR A 444 -15.35 6.75 -13.27
N ALA A 445 -15.10 7.31 -14.45
CA ALA A 445 -16.08 8.09 -15.19
C ALA A 445 -17.30 7.25 -15.64
N ALA A 446 -17.08 6.03 -16.12
CA ALA A 446 -18.17 5.13 -16.50
C ALA A 446 -18.98 4.67 -15.27
N LEU A 447 -18.28 4.30 -14.18
CA LEU A 447 -18.92 3.78 -12.97
C LEU A 447 -19.66 4.85 -12.15
N THR A 448 -19.25 6.12 -12.22
CA THR A 448 -19.95 7.24 -11.55
C THR A 448 -21.01 7.90 -12.42
N GLY A 449 -21.20 7.44 -13.65
CA GLY A 449 -22.18 7.96 -14.62
C GLY A 449 -21.74 9.22 -15.34
N LEU A 450 -20.46 9.61 -15.24
CA LEU A 450 -19.95 10.81 -15.93
C LEU A 450 -19.87 10.61 -17.43
N GLN A 451 -19.48 9.42 -17.88
CA GLN A 451 -19.40 9.08 -19.30
C GLN A 451 -20.79 9.18 -19.96
N GLN A 452 -21.81 8.54 -19.39
CA GLN A 452 -23.18 8.59 -19.87
C GLN A 452 -23.73 10.02 -19.89
N ALA A 453 -23.59 10.75 -18.78
CA ALA A 453 -24.09 12.12 -18.67
C ALA A 453 -23.47 13.08 -19.70
N LEU A 454 -22.20 12.91 -20.04
CA LEU A 454 -21.52 13.70 -21.07
C LEU A 454 -21.99 13.33 -22.50
N VAL A 455 -22.28 12.06 -22.75
CA VAL A 455 -22.82 11.61 -24.04
C VAL A 455 -24.27 12.10 -24.23
N GLU A 456 -25.07 12.07 -23.17
CA GLU A 456 -26.47 12.54 -23.19
C GLU A 456 -26.58 14.08 -23.18
N GLY A 457 -25.55 14.77 -22.70
CA GLY A 457 -25.48 16.22 -22.64
C GLY A 457 -26.31 16.86 -21.52
N ASP A 458 -26.62 16.13 -20.46
CA ASP A 458 -27.34 16.64 -19.29
C ASP A 458 -26.33 17.25 -18.27
N GLU A 459 -26.27 18.58 -18.22
CA GLU A 459 -25.37 19.30 -17.32
C GLU A 459 -25.61 19.01 -15.84
N HIS A 460 -26.85 18.69 -15.44
CA HIS A 460 -27.19 18.37 -14.07
C HIS A 460 -26.66 16.99 -13.66
N ASP A 461 -26.75 16.02 -14.55
CA ASP A 461 -26.21 14.68 -14.34
C ASP A 461 -24.68 14.69 -14.40
N VAL A 462 -24.08 15.51 -15.27
CA VAL A 462 -22.63 15.78 -15.27
C VAL A 462 -22.18 16.31 -13.90
N ASP A 463 -22.89 17.32 -13.34
CA ASP A 463 -22.52 17.86 -12.01
C ASP A 463 -22.66 16.80 -10.91
N ARG A 464 -23.70 15.96 -10.94
CA ARG A 464 -23.88 14.85 -10.00
C ARG A 464 -22.77 13.82 -10.10
N ALA A 465 -22.40 13.42 -11.32
CA ALA A 465 -21.33 12.44 -11.55
C ALA A 465 -19.97 12.95 -11.12
N LEU A 466 -19.64 14.22 -11.39
CA LEU A 466 -18.44 14.87 -10.87
C LEU A 466 -18.38 14.86 -9.34
N ARG A 467 -19.53 15.14 -8.68
CA ARG A 467 -19.60 15.09 -7.21
C ARG A 467 -19.39 13.68 -6.68
N ARG A 468 -19.96 12.62 -7.32
CA ARG A 468 -19.72 11.22 -6.93
C ARG A 468 -18.23 10.88 -7.04
N THR A 469 -17.59 11.24 -8.14
CA THR A 469 -16.16 11.02 -8.36
C THR A 469 -15.31 11.71 -7.27
N LEU A 470 -15.57 13.00 -7.01
CA LEU A 470 -14.83 13.75 -6.00
C LEU A 470 -15.14 13.29 -4.56
N LEU A 471 -16.35 12.82 -4.28
CA LEU A 471 -16.72 12.23 -3.00
C LEU A 471 -15.84 11.01 -2.68
N LEU A 472 -15.77 10.03 -3.60
CA LEU A 472 -14.97 8.82 -3.42
C LEU A 472 -13.51 9.16 -3.17
N HIS A 473 -12.92 10.02 -4.00
CA HIS A 473 -11.52 10.44 -3.84
C HIS A 473 -11.32 11.25 -2.55
N SER A 474 -12.27 12.10 -2.15
CA SER A 474 -12.17 12.85 -0.89
C SER A 474 -12.08 11.93 0.33
N VAL A 475 -12.85 10.84 0.34
CA VAL A 475 -12.76 9.84 1.41
C VAL A 475 -11.43 9.08 1.35
N VAL A 476 -11.02 8.63 0.16
CA VAL A 476 -9.73 7.94 -0.06
C VAL A 476 -8.54 8.78 0.39
N PHE A 477 -8.53 10.08 0.08
CA PHE A 477 -7.45 11.00 0.46
C PHE A 477 -7.42 11.31 1.96
N ALA A 478 -8.54 11.20 2.65
CA ALA A 478 -8.62 11.47 4.10
C ALA A 478 -8.48 10.22 4.96
N ALA A 479 -8.81 9.04 4.46
CA ALA A 479 -8.72 7.79 5.20
C ALA A 479 -7.27 7.46 5.59
N ARG A 480 -7.11 6.66 6.67
CA ARG A 480 -5.79 6.20 7.13
C ARG A 480 -5.09 5.44 6.01
N GLY A 481 -3.94 5.93 5.57
CA GLY A 481 -3.16 5.37 4.48
C GLY A 481 -2.66 6.42 3.49
N MET A 482 -2.04 5.95 2.42
CA MET A 482 -1.63 6.76 1.27
C MET A 482 -2.70 6.67 0.19
N PRO A 483 -3.17 7.79 -0.37
CA PRO A 483 -4.08 7.76 -1.52
C PRO A 483 -3.35 7.39 -2.80
N LEU A 484 -4.01 6.66 -3.68
CA LEU A 484 -3.54 6.28 -5.01
C LEU A 484 -4.62 6.62 -6.03
N LEU A 485 -4.25 7.36 -7.06
CA LEU A 485 -5.03 7.60 -8.27
C LEU A 485 -4.68 6.57 -9.34
N TYR A 486 -5.62 6.21 -10.19
CA TYR A 486 -5.33 5.56 -11.45
C TYR A 486 -5.36 6.59 -12.57
N ALA A 487 -4.35 6.58 -13.45
CA ALA A 487 -4.20 7.58 -14.51
C ALA A 487 -5.45 7.67 -15.41
N GLY A 488 -5.88 8.89 -15.68
CA GLY A 488 -7.09 9.20 -16.41
C GLY A 488 -8.30 9.53 -15.53
N ASP A 489 -8.32 9.11 -14.24
CA ASP A 489 -9.40 9.48 -13.32
C ASP A 489 -9.44 10.99 -13.09
N GLU A 490 -8.27 11.64 -13.10
CA GLU A 490 -8.10 13.08 -12.88
C GLU A 490 -8.64 13.96 -14.01
N ILE A 491 -8.92 13.36 -15.17
CA ILE A 491 -9.57 14.05 -16.31
C ILE A 491 -10.91 13.42 -16.70
N GLY A 492 -11.40 12.45 -15.91
CA GLY A 492 -12.63 11.74 -16.17
C GLY A 492 -12.61 10.93 -17.46
N GLN A 493 -11.54 10.19 -17.70
CA GLN A 493 -11.35 9.39 -18.92
C GLN A 493 -12.38 8.28 -19.03
N PHE A 494 -12.86 8.05 -20.26
CA PHE A 494 -13.91 7.10 -20.58
C PHE A 494 -13.38 5.66 -20.71
N ASN A 495 -14.29 4.71 -20.71
CA ASN A 495 -14.03 3.33 -21.10
C ASN A 495 -13.42 3.27 -22.51
N ASP A 496 -12.43 2.40 -22.68
CA ASP A 496 -11.81 2.10 -23.98
C ASP A 496 -12.44 0.83 -24.56
N TYR A 497 -13.19 0.97 -25.64
CA TYR A 497 -13.77 -0.16 -26.34
C TYR A 497 -12.87 -0.69 -27.48
N GLY A 498 -11.74 -0.02 -27.73
CA GLY A 498 -10.78 -0.39 -28.77
C GLY A 498 -10.14 -1.77 -28.51
N TYR A 499 -10.08 -2.18 -27.23
CA TYR A 499 -9.53 -3.49 -26.85
C TYR A 499 -10.30 -4.66 -27.50
N LEU A 500 -11.58 -4.50 -27.84
CA LEU A 500 -12.39 -5.55 -28.50
C LEU A 500 -11.92 -5.90 -29.91
N THR A 501 -11.14 -5.03 -30.53
CA THR A 501 -10.55 -5.26 -31.86
C THR A 501 -9.09 -5.77 -31.82
N ASP A 502 -8.57 -5.96 -30.62
CA ASP A 502 -7.23 -6.49 -30.36
C ASP A 502 -7.34 -7.96 -29.94
N ASP A 503 -6.90 -8.87 -30.80
CA ASP A 503 -7.03 -10.32 -30.60
C ASP A 503 -6.35 -10.82 -29.30
N GLU A 504 -5.37 -10.10 -28.77
CA GLU A 504 -4.66 -10.45 -27.55
C GLU A 504 -5.41 -9.99 -26.28
N ARG A 505 -6.25 -8.93 -26.40
CA ARG A 505 -6.93 -8.25 -25.28
C ARG A 505 -8.43 -8.50 -25.25
N ALA A 506 -9.05 -8.81 -26.38
CA ALA A 506 -10.50 -8.91 -26.52
C ALA A 506 -11.19 -9.87 -25.55
N ALA A 507 -10.49 -10.91 -25.10
CA ALA A 507 -10.99 -11.89 -24.14
C ALA A 507 -10.98 -11.40 -22.67
N ASP A 508 -10.26 -10.32 -22.37
CA ASP A 508 -10.11 -9.78 -21.00
C ASP A 508 -10.71 -8.38 -20.91
N ASN A 509 -11.92 -8.28 -20.40
CA ASN A 509 -12.64 -6.99 -20.32
C ASN A 509 -12.07 -5.99 -19.29
N ARG A 510 -11.03 -6.35 -18.52
CA ARG A 510 -10.27 -5.39 -17.70
C ARG A 510 -9.61 -4.31 -18.55
N TRP A 511 -9.33 -4.59 -19.83
CA TRP A 511 -8.78 -3.60 -20.76
C TRP A 511 -9.74 -2.43 -21.04
N VAL A 512 -11.04 -2.59 -20.78
CA VAL A 512 -12.02 -1.49 -20.91
C VAL A 512 -11.66 -0.28 -20.04
N HIS A 513 -11.07 -0.52 -18.86
CA HIS A 513 -10.72 0.53 -17.93
C HIS A 513 -9.20 0.84 -17.85
N ARG A 514 -8.45 0.39 -18.87
CA ARG A 514 -7.02 0.70 -19.07
C ARG A 514 -6.82 1.52 -20.36
N PRO A 515 -7.58 2.62 -20.59
CA PRO A 515 -7.49 3.39 -21.82
C PRO A 515 -6.11 4.03 -21.97
N PRO A 516 -5.62 4.24 -23.20
CA PRO A 516 -4.52 5.16 -23.45
C PRO A 516 -4.88 6.57 -22.96
N MET A 517 -3.94 7.27 -22.34
CA MET A 517 -4.16 8.62 -21.84
C MET A 517 -4.48 9.59 -22.98
N ASP A 518 -5.62 10.25 -22.90
CA ASP A 518 -6.03 11.28 -23.86
C ASP A 518 -5.40 12.61 -23.47
N TRP A 519 -4.22 12.90 -24.05
CA TRP A 519 -3.46 14.12 -23.76
C TRP A 519 -4.12 15.39 -24.30
N ASP A 520 -4.91 15.32 -25.37
CA ASP A 520 -5.67 16.46 -25.89
C ASP A 520 -6.77 16.84 -24.89
N ARG A 521 -7.47 15.83 -24.37
CA ARG A 521 -8.42 16.00 -23.29
C ARG A 521 -7.76 16.46 -21.99
N ALA A 522 -6.62 15.93 -21.62
CA ALA A 522 -5.84 16.35 -20.46
C ALA A 522 -5.42 17.83 -20.55
N ALA A 523 -5.19 18.37 -21.75
CA ALA A 523 -4.88 19.79 -21.94
C ALA A 523 -6.06 20.71 -21.56
N LEU A 524 -7.32 20.24 -21.65
CA LEU A 524 -8.52 20.99 -21.27
C LEU A 524 -8.62 21.27 -19.76
N ARG A 525 -7.76 20.67 -18.94
CA ARG A 525 -7.68 20.97 -17.50
C ARG A 525 -7.37 22.45 -17.19
N HIS A 526 -6.85 23.18 -18.17
CA HIS A 526 -6.57 24.61 -18.05
C HIS A 526 -7.73 25.50 -18.52
N GLU A 527 -8.78 24.92 -19.11
CA GLU A 527 -9.92 25.64 -19.60
C GLU A 527 -11.02 25.71 -18.54
N ARG A 528 -11.35 26.93 -18.08
CA ARG A 528 -12.31 27.15 -17.00
C ARG A 528 -13.69 26.60 -17.34
N GLY A 529 -14.26 25.82 -16.40
CA GLY A 529 -15.60 25.26 -16.50
C GLY A 529 -15.69 23.91 -17.21
N ARG A 530 -14.60 23.44 -17.81
CA ARG A 530 -14.53 22.10 -18.39
C ARG A 530 -14.54 21.02 -17.29
N VAL A 531 -15.04 19.86 -17.65
CA VAL A 531 -15.07 18.69 -16.76
C VAL A 531 -13.66 18.32 -16.30
N GLU A 532 -12.71 18.29 -17.22
CA GLU A 532 -11.31 17.98 -17.00
C GLU A 532 -10.70 18.95 -15.97
N GLN A 533 -10.96 20.27 -16.12
CA GLN A 533 -10.51 21.27 -15.16
C GLN A 533 -11.12 21.06 -13.77
N ARG A 534 -12.40 20.78 -13.70
CA ARG A 534 -13.11 20.61 -12.42
C ARG A 534 -12.61 19.38 -11.65
N LEU A 535 -12.35 18.26 -12.33
CA LEU A 535 -11.79 17.06 -11.73
C LEU A 535 -10.34 17.25 -11.33
N PHE A 536 -9.50 17.72 -12.27
CA PHE A 536 -8.07 17.92 -12.03
C PHE A 536 -7.83 18.87 -10.85
N ASP A 537 -8.49 20.03 -10.85
CA ASP A 537 -8.39 21.00 -9.76
C ASP A 537 -8.97 20.48 -8.45
N GLY A 538 -10.02 19.66 -8.51
CA GLY A 538 -10.60 18.99 -7.35
C GLY A 538 -9.59 18.05 -6.69
N LEU A 539 -8.98 17.15 -7.47
CA LEU A 539 -7.99 16.18 -6.98
C LEU A 539 -6.68 16.86 -6.55
N ARG A 540 -6.19 17.83 -7.31
CA ARG A 540 -5.04 18.65 -6.95
C ARG A 540 -5.27 19.34 -5.59
N ARG A 541 -6.45 19.91 -5.36
CA ARG A 541 -6.82 20.55 -4.09
C ARG A 541 -6.82 19.54 -2.94
N LEU A 542 -7.31 18.31 -3.14
CA LEU A 542 -7.21 17.26 -2.14
C LEU A 542 -5.74 16.98 -1.78
N ALA A 543 -4.87 16.85 -2.78
CA ALA A 543 -3.45 16.62 -2.59
C ALA A 543 -2.76 17.79 -1.86
N GLU A 544 -3.02 19.03 -2.30
CA GLU A 544 -2.46 20.24 -1.67
C GLU A 544 -2.93 20.42 -0.23
N THR A 545 -4.24 20.24 0.02
CA THR A 545 -4.79 20.37 1.38
C THR A 545 -4.26 19.28 2.30
N ARG A 546 -4.16 18.02 1.80
CA ARG A 546 -3.61 16.90 2.58
C ARG A 546 -2.22 17.21 3.13
N LYS A 547 -1.33 17.80 2.33
CA LYS A 547 0.05 18.17 2.73
C LYS A 547 0.11 19.11 3.93
N THR A 548 -0.93 19.88 4.17
CA THR A 548 -0.97 20.89 5.25
C THR A 548 -1.54 20.34 6.56
N LEU A 549 -2.03 19.10 6.59
CA LEU A 549 -2.76 18.52 7.70
C LEU A 549 -2.00 17.34 8.33
N ASP A 550 -1.37 17.55 9.47
CA ASP A 550 -0.71 16.48 10.22
C ASP A 550 -1.68 15.34 10.58
N ALA A 551 -2.96 15.63 10.80
CA ALA A 551 -4.00 14.64 11.03
C ALA A 551 -4.12 13.61 9.89
N LEU A 552 -3.62 13.89 8.69
CA LEU A 552 -3.63 12.99 7.54
C LEU A 552 -2.32 12.20 7.37
N HIS A 553 -1.40 12.27 8.33
CA HIS A 553 -0.29 11.31 8.40
C HIS A 553 -0.85 9.88 8.37
N SER A 554 -0.23 8.98 7.58
CA SER A 554 -0.77 7.62 7.38
C SER A 554 -0.80 6.79 8.66
N GLY A 555 0.12 7.05 9.60
CA GLY A 555 0.11 6.48 10.96
C GLY A 555 -0.86 7.14 11.94
N ALA A 556 -1.55 8.24 11.54
CA ALA A 556 -2.52 8.92 12.39
C ALA A 556 -3.69 8.00 12.78
N GLN A 557 -4.22 8.20 13.97
CA GLN A 557 -5.41 7.46 14.40
C GLN A 557 -6.62 7.80 13.52
N GLN A 558 -7.43 6.80 13.25
CA GLN A 558 -8.73 6.94 12.61
C GLN A 558 -9.80 6.36 13.51
N ARG A 559 -10.89 7.10 13.70
CA ARG A 559 -12.05 6.63 14.44
C ARG A 559 -13.31 6.85 13.62
N ILE A 560 -14.01 5.77 13.31
CA ILE A 560 -15.33 5.84 12.66
C ILE A 560 -16.33 6.34 13.70
N LEU A 561 -17.16 7.31 13.29
CA LEU A 561 -18.15 7.95 14.16
C LEU A 561 -19.55 7.49 13.76
N GLN A 562 -20.33 7.07 14.74
CA GLN A 562 -21.72 6.72 14.53
C GLN A 562 -22.55 7.97 14.27
N THR A 563 -23.45 7.90 13.30
CA THR A 563 -24.37 8.99 12.93
C THR A 563 -25.82 8.56 13.11
N ASP A 564 -26.70 9.54 13.20
CA ASP A 564 -28.15 9.34 13.19
C ASP A 564 -28.74 9.28 11.75
N ASN A 565 -27.90 9.09 10.73
CA ASN A 565 -28.27 9.13 9.33
C ASN A 565 -27.46 8.12 8.49
N ASP A 566 -28.11 7.07 8.03
CA ASP A 566 -27.48 5.95 7.30
C ASP A 566 -26.89 6.34 5.94
N ARG A 567 -27.20 7.54 5.43
CA ARG A 567 -26.67 8.06 4.15
C ARG A 567 -25.35 8.83 4.33
N THR A 568 -24.91 8.98 5.58
CA THR A 568 -23.72 9.78 5.91
C THR A 568 -22.64 8.93 6.56
N PHE A 569 -21.42 9.17 6.14
CA PHE A 569 -20.23 8.52 6.69
C PHE A 569 -19.33 9.55 7.32
N LEU A 570 -19.07 9.40 8.64
CA LEU A 570 -18.22 10.29 9.40
C LEU A 570 -17.07 9.54 10.06
N PHE A 571 -15.89 10.14 10.01
CA PHE A 571 -14.74 9.66 10.77
C PHE A 571 -13.83 10.81 11.19
N GLU A 572 -13.12 10.58 12.27
CA GLU A 572 -12.12 11.49 12.83
C GLU A 572 -10.72 10.98 12.54
N ARG A 573 -9.82 11.90 12.17
CA ARG A 573 -8.39 11.67 12.08
C ARG A 573 -7.68 12.49 13.13
N MET A 574 -6.71 11.89 13.81
CA MET A 574 -5.96 12.54 14.90
C MET A 574 -4.48 12.18 14.80
N HIS A 575 -3.63 13.19 14.79
CA HIS A 575 -2.20 13.03 14.89
C HIS A 575 -1.60 14.17 15.69
N ARG A 576 -0.85 13.86 16.74
CA ARG A 576 -0.33 14.89 17.66
C ARG A 576 -1.46 15.81 18.17
N ASN A 577 -1.38 17.09 17.89
CA ASN A 577 -2.40 18.09 18.27
C ASN A 577 -3.35 18.44 17.13
N ASP A 578 -3.17 17.85 15.95
CA ASP A 578 -4.02 18.12 14.80
C ASP A 578 -5.19 17.13 14.72
N ARG A 579 -6.38 17.66 14.43
CA ARG A 579 -7.61 16.88 14.30
C ARG A 579 -8.36 17.30 13.07
N LEU A 580 -8.95 16.31 12.41
CA LEU A 580 -9.78 16.49 11.25
C LEU A 580 -11.05 15.64 11.39
N LEU A 581 -12.21 16.24 11.22
CA LEU A 581 -13.46 15.54 11.03
C LEU A 581 -13.76 15.49 9.53
N VAL A 582 -13.91 14.28 9.01
CA VAL A 582 -14.37 14.03 7.63
C VAL A 582 -15.84 13.65 7.69
N ALA A 583 -16.67 14.37 6.94
CA ALA A 583 -18.10 14.13 6.87
C ALA A 583 -18.55 14.04 5.40
N ALA A 584 -19.05 12.88 5.01
CA ALA A 584 -19.40 12.52 3.65
C ALA A 584 -20.89 12.13 3.52
N ASN A 585 -21.54 12.60 2.47
CA ASN A 585 -22.92 12.26 2.11
C ASN A 585 -22.92 11.41 0.84
N PHE A 586 -23.36 10.17 0.94
CA PHE A 586 -23.41 9.21 -0.16
C PHE A 586 -24.75 9.21 -0.93
N SER A 587 -25.58 10.24 -0.78
CA SER A 587 -26.89 10.30 -1.41
C SER A 587 -27.09 11.50 -2.32
N SER A 588 -28.07 11.37 -3.20
CA SER A 588 -28.49 12.37 -4.17
C SER A 588 -29.20 13.59 -3.56
N ALA A 589 -29.54 13.54 -2.27
CA ALA A 589 -30.18 14.63 -1.53
C ALA A 589 -29.26 15.22 -0.47
N ALA A 590 -29.46 16.49 -0.10
CA ALA A 590 -28.78 17.08 1.04
C ALA A 590 -29.16 16.34 2.33
N GLN A 591 -28.17 16.07 3.18
CA GLN A 591 -28.35 15.37 4.45
C GLN A 591 -27.95 16.24 5.63
N ALA A 592 -28.57 15.99 6.78
CA ALA A 592 -28.23 16.68 8.02
C ALA A 592 -27.85 15.68 9.10
N VAL A 593 -26.74 15.94 9.80
CA VAL A 593 -26.20 15.09 10.86
C VAL A 593 -26.23 15.83 12.19
N SER A 594 -26.70 15.16 13.24
CA SER A 594 -26.67 15.70 14.60
C SER A 594 -25.24 15.63 15.17
N LEU A 595 -24.72 16.76 15.64
CA LEU A 595 -23.45 16.80 16.33
C LEU A 595 -23.50 16.24 17.77
N ASN A 596 -24.71 16.12 18.34
CA ASN A 596 -24.90 15.61 19.72
C ASN A 596 -24.48 14.13 19.85
N THR A 597 -24.42 13.39 18.74
CA THR A 597 -23.94 12.01 18.72
C THR A 597 -22.42 11.91 18.59
N LEU A 598 -21.74 13.01 18.29
CA LEU A 598 -20.30 13.06 18.11
C LEU A 598 -19.56 13.25 19.45
N PRO A 599 -18.26 12.96 19.51
CA PRO A 599 -17.43 13.29 20.69
C PRO A 599 -17.53 14.77 21.07
N ALA A 600 -17.41 15.06 22.37
CA ALA A 600 -17.61 16.42 22.91
C ALA A 600 -16.79 17.51 22.21
N VAL A 601 -15.59 17.18 21.75
CA VAL A 601 -14.73 18.08 20.96
C VAL A 601 -15.39 18.58 19.67
N TRP A 602 -16.40 17.87 19.17
CA TRP A 602 -17.14 18.18 17.96
C TRP A 602 -18.56 18.71 18.23
N GLN A 603 -18.96 18.98 19.47
CA GLN A 603 -20.33 19.39 19.79
C GLN A 603 -20.54 20.91 19.82
N ASP A 604 -19.56 21.68 20.28
CA ASP A 604 -19.71 23.10 20.64
C ASP A 604 -18.80 24.06 19.84
N THR A 605 -18.16 23.64 18.75
CA THR A 605 -17.18 24.47 18.04
C THR A 605 -17.70 24.96 16.69
N ALA A 606 -17.26 26.15 16.28
CA ALA A 606 -17.37 26.59 14.91
C ALA A 606 -16.33 25.85 14.06
N TYR A 607 -16.74 25.37 12.90
CA TYR A 607 -15.87 24.60 11.99
C TYR A 607 -15.57 25.36 10.72
N THR A 608 -14.34 25.16 10.19
CA THR A 608 -13.96 25.58 8.86
C THR A 608 -13.77 24.35 7.98
N SER A 609 -14.37 24.38 6.77
CA SER A 609 -14.06 23.40 5.75
C SER A 609 -12.72 23.76 5.11
N VAL A 610 -11.68 22.97 5.40
CA VAL A 610 -10.32 23.24 4.90
C VAL A 610 -10.17 23.05 3.40
N LEU A 611 -11.05 22.24 2.78
CA LEU A 611 -11.06 22.09 1.31
C LEU A 611 -11.56 23.35 0.58
N HIS A 612 -12.36 24.20 1.23
CA HIS A 612 -13.04 25.31 0.58
C HIS A 612 -12.80 26.65 1.29
N ASP A 613 -12.01 26.63 2.36
CA ASP A 613 -11.73 27.80 3.22
C ASP A 613 -13.00 28.60 3.59
N ARG A 614 -14.04 27.89 3.99
CA ARG A 614 -15.33 28.49 4.34
C ARG A 614 -15.92 27.82 5.57
N PRO A 615 -16.77 28.55 6.34
CA PRO A 615 -17.51 27.97 7.46
C PRO A 615 -18.36 26.80 7.04
N ALA A 616 -18.45 25.79 7.89
CA ALA A 616 -19.43 24.73 7.74
C ALA A 616 -20.86 25.29 7.90
N VAL A 617 -21.80 24.73 7.15
CA VAL A 617 -23.20 25.15 7.18
C VAL A 617 -23.97 24.33 8.20
N PHE A 618 -24.72 25.02 9.07
CA PHE A 618 -25.58 24.41 10.06
C PHE A 618 -27.02 24.84 9.85
N SER A 619 -27.96 23.92 10.05
CA SER A 619 -29.38 24.20 10.11
C SER A 619 -29.97 23.52 11.34
N SER A 620 -30.62 24.28 12.19
CA SER A 620 -31.23 23.78 13.46
C SER A 620 -30.25 22.98 14.33
N GLY A 621 -28.98 23.40 14.42
CA GLY A 621 -27.92 22.72 15.19
C GLY A 621 -27.39 21.43 14.55
N ARG A 622 -27.74 21.13 13.31
CA ARG A 622 -27.27 19.96 12.56
C ARG A 622 -26.32 20.40 11.45
N LEU A 623 -25.23 19.66 11.26
CA LEU A 623 -24.31 19.85 10.14
C LEU A 623 -24.99 19.47 8.84
N VAL A 624 -25.00 20.36 7.85
CA VAL A 624 -25.62 20.13 6.53
C VAL A 624 -24.55 19.71 5.53
N LEU A 625 -24.76 18.55 4.90
CA LEU A 625 -23.91 17.99 3.86
C LEU A 625 -24.64 18.06 2.53
N PRO A 626 -24.07 18.71 1.49
CA PRO A 626 -24.70 18.78 0.17
C PRO A 626 -24.78 17.39 -0.48
N PRO A 627 -25.59 17.21 -1.54
CA PRO A 627 -25.64 15.96 -2.31
C PRO A 627 -24.26 15.52 -2.78
N TYR A 628 -23.88 14.27 -2.48
CA TYR A 628 -22.57 13.71 -2.78
C TYR A 628 -21.39 14.59 -2.31
N GLY A 629 -21.58 15.36 -1.22
CA GLY A 629 -20.58 16.25 -0.68
C GLY A 629 -19.70 15.58 0.37
N CYS A 630 -18.42 15.92 0.38
CA CYS A 630 -17.50 15.58 1.43
C CYS A 630 -16.88 16.86 2.01
N LEU A 631 -16.90 16.99 3.33
CA LEU A 631 -16.31 18.10 4.06
C LEU A 631 -15.13 17.60 4.92
N TRP A 632 -14.03 18.30 4.86
CA TRP A 632 -12.91 18.16 5.78
C TRP A 632 -12.95 19.33 6.74
N LEU A 633 -13.25 19.08 8.00
CA LEU A 633 -13.57 20.09 9.00
C LEU A 633 -12.51 20.12 10.09
N GLN A 634 -11.99 21.33 10.35
CA GLN A 634 -11.18 21.61 11.54
C GLN A 634 -11.95 22.53 12.49
N PRO A 635 -11.79 22.37 13.83
CA PRO A 635 -12.28 23.34 14.79
C PRO A 635 -11.67 24.71 14.48
N ARG A 636 -12.48 25.76 14.48
CA ARG A 636 -11.92 27.12 14.53
C ARG A 636 -11.24 27.28 15.88
N ASN A 637 -9.96 27.51 15.87
CA ASN A 637 -9.30 28.03 17.04
C ASN A 637 -9.95 29.38 17.34
N HIS A 638 -10.83 29.41 18.35
CA HIS A 638 -10.98 30.66 19.10
C HIS A 638 -9.56 30.92 19.62
N ASP A 639 -9.01 32.09 19.37
CA ASP A 639 -7.85 32.62 20.07
C ASP A 639 -8.15 32.55 21.60
N SER A 640 -8.03 31.36 22.13
CA SER A 640 -8.01 31.12 23.55
C SER A 640 -6.55 31.24 23.97
N GLU A 641 -6.14 32.40 24.40
CA GLU A 641 -5.27 32.52 25.55
C GLU A 641 -5.93 31.82 26.77
N GLY A 642 -6.29 30.54 26.58
CA GLY A 642 -6.76 29.63 27.63
C GLY A 642 -5.57 28.78 28.03
N ALA A 643 -5.13 28.87 29.26
CA ALA A 643 -4.11 28.02 29.86
C ALA A 643 -4.34 26.56 29.42
N THR A 644 -3.44 26.01 28.61
CA THR A 644 -3.46 24.61 28.22
C THR A 644 -3.36 23.79 29.49
N THR A 645 -4.41 23.06 29.85
CA THR A 645 -4.36 22.15 31.00
C THR A 645 -3.30 21.11 30.66
N THR A 646 -2.26 21.03 31.47
CA THR A 646 -1.23 19.98 31.34
C THR A 646 -1.49 18.90 32.39
N LEU A 647 -1.21 17.66 32.00
CA LEU A 647 -1.28 16.52 32.91
C LEU A 647 0.15 16.03 33.20
N PRO A 648 0.49 15.83 34.48
CA PRO A 648 1.76 15.20 34.82
C PRO A 648 1.76 13.75 34.28
N THR A 649 2.70 13.47 33.43
CA THR A 649 2.82 12.19 32.73
C THR A 649 4.15 11.54 33.10
N PRO A 650 4.16 10.46 33.90
CA PRO A 650 5.37 9.76 34.30
C PRO A 650 5.96 8.99 33.10
N VAL A 651 7.27 9.08 32.93
CA VAL A 651 8.02 8.31 31.93
C VAL A 651 9.09 7.51 32.62
N GLU A 652 9.05 6.19 32.44
CA GLU A 652 10.06 5.26 32.96
C GLU A 652 10.78 4.61 31.77
N LEU A 653 12.12 4.54 31.84
CA LEU A 653 12.97 3.90 30.87
C LEU A 653 13.93 2.93 31.55
N LYS A 654 14.22 1.80 30.89
CA LYS A 654 15.26 0.86 31.33
C LYS A 654 16.45 0.96 30.38
N VAL A 655 17.53 1.63 30.83
CA VAL A 655 18.72 1.91 30.01
C VAL A 655 19.98 1.61 30.83
N CYS A 656 20.83 0.72 30.30
CA CYS A 656 22.16 0.46 30.87
C CYS A 656 23.15 1.50 30.34
N THR A 657 23.96 2.09 31.24
CA THR A 657 24.95 3.10 30.90
C THR A 657 26.33 2.68 31.38
N GLU A 658 27.38 3.23 30.72
CA GLU A 658 28.77 3.16 31.20
C GLU A 658 29.08 4.31 32.16
N TRP A 659 30.21 4.23 32.83
CA TRP A 659 30.66 5.29 33.74
C TRP A 659 30.82 6.63 33.00
N GLY A 660 30.21 7.68 33.53
CA GLY A 660 30.24 9.02 32.95
C GLY A 660 29.12 9.29 31.91
N GLU A 661 28.29 8.30 31.58
CA GLU A 661 27.13 8.51 30.72
C GLU A 661 25.92 8.94 31.52
N GLN A 662 25.15 9.85 30.95
CA GLN A 662 23.88 10.35 31.47
C GLN A 662 22.76 10.13 30.44
N VAL A 663 21.56 9.81 30.90
CA VAL A 663 20.39 9.59 30.04
C VAL A 663 19.57 10.87 29.97
N TYR A 664 19.17 11.20 28.74
CA TYR A 664 18.30 12.32 28.39
C TYR A 664 17.09 11.82 27.63
N LEU A 665 15.99 12.51 27.75
CA LEU A 665 14.78 12.22 27.01
C LEU A 665 14.58 13.27 25.92
N CYS A 666 14.47 12.82 24.67
CA CYS A 666 14.15 13.63 23.51
C CYS A 666 12.80 13.21 22.96
N GLY A 667 12.04 14.12 22.38
CA GLY A 667 10.71 13.77 21.87
C GLY A 667 10.01 14.92 21.16
N THR A 668 8.79 14.65 20.71
CA THR A 668 8.01 15.58 19.89
C THR A 668 7.46 16.78 20.64
N LEU A 669 7.29 16.69 21.98
CA LEU A 669 6.89 17.84 22.80
C LEU A 669 8.01 18.87 22.92
N THR A 670 7.63 20.15 23.06
CA THR A 670 8.58 21.25 23.32
C THR A 670 9.38 21.00 24.61
N ALA A 671 8.73 20.47 25.65
CA ALA A 671 9.39 20.06 26.90
C ALA A 671 10.46 18.96 26.71
N LEU A 672 10.37 18.19 25.64
CA LEU A 672 11.31 17.14 25.24
C LEU A 672 12.28 17.60 24.13
N GLY A 673 12.32 18.89 23.84
CA GLY A 673 13.19 19.49 22.85
C GLY A 673 12.68 19.48 21.41
N ALA A 674 11.41 19.15 21.17
CA ALA A 674 10.77 19.13 19.84
C ALA A 674 11.61 18.38 18.78
N GLY A 675 12.15 17.22 19.16
CA GLY A 675 12.99 16.38 18.29
C GLY A 675 14.47 16.77 18.21
N ALA A 676 14.90 17.88 18.82
CA ALA A 676 16.28 18.36 18.75
C ALA A 676 17.15 17.80 19.89
N PRO A 677 18.17 16.96 19.62
CA PRO A 677 18.98 16.31 20.66
C PRO A 677 19.71 17.27 21.62
N HIS A 678 20.02 18.48 21.20
CA HIS A 678 20.68 19.50 22.04
C HIS A 678 19.72 20.13 23.04
N LYS A 679 18.41 19.99 22.85
CA LYS A 679 17.32 20.48 23.73
C LYS A 679 16.66 19.36 24.52
N ALA A 680 17.18 18.13 24.47
CA ALA A 680 16.61 16.99 25.19
C ALA A 680 16.56 17.24 26.71
N LEU A 681 15.47 16.81 27.34
CA LEU A 681 15.21 16.91 28.77
C LEU A 681 16.17 16.00 29.54
N GLY A 682 16.83 16.50 30.56
CA GLY A 682 17.68 15.70 31.42
C GLY A 682 18.93 16.47 31.91
N PRO A 683 19.85 15.78 32.60
CA PRO A 683 19.90 14.33 32.79
C PRO A 683 18.75 13.80 33.66
N LEU A 684 18.24 12.62 33.34
CA LEU A 684 17.23 11.93 34.17
C LEU A 684 17.87 11.42 35.48
N SER A 685 17.04 11.21 36.53
CA SER A 685 17.52 10.59 37.76
C SER A 685 17.90 9.13 37.55
N ALA A 686 19.02 8.75 38.16
CA ALA A 686 19.56 7.39 38.17
C ALA A 686 19.36 6.69 39.54
N ASP A 687 18.52 7.22 40.42
CA ASP A 687 18.34 6.70 41.77
C ASP A 687 17.89 5.24 41.81
N ASN A 688 17.18 4.79 40.78
CA ASN A 688 16.67 3.43 40.61
C ASN A 688 17.39 2.65 39.49
N TYR A 689 18.67 2.95 39.20
CA TYR A 689 19.41 2.27 38.11
C TYR A 689 19.16 0.75 38.05
N PRO A 690 18.92 0.17 36.88
CA PRO A 690 19.00 0.72 35.51
C PRO A 690 17.70 1.40 35.01
N ARG A 691 16.79 1.75 35.89
CA ARG A 691 15.57 2.52 35.59
C ARG A 691 15.85 4.00 35.71
N TRP A 692 15.34 4.75 34.74
CA TRP A 692 15.47 6.19 34.64
C TRP A 692 14.07 6.77 34.57
N GLU A 693 13.74 7.68 35.47
CA GLU A 693 12.39 8.19 35.65
C GLU A 693 12.36 9.71 35.54
N THR A 694 11.26 10.22 34.98
CA THR A 694 10.92 11.64 35.00
C THR A 694 9.40 11.83 34.89
N THR A 695 8.92 13.00 35.21
CA THR A 695 7.53 13.39 34.95
C THR A 695 7.54 14.58 33.99
N ILE A 696 6.71 14.53 32.96
CA ILE A 696 6.59 15.56 31.95
C ILE A 696 5.21 16.17 32.05
N ASP A 697 5.11 17.49 32.05
CA ASP A 697 3.84 18.18 31.89
C ASP A 697 3.46 18.18 30.41
N ALA A 698 2.59 17.25 30.02
CA ALA A 698 2.09 17.13 28.68
C ALA A 698 0.68 17.70 28.54
N PRO A 699 0.35 18.42 27.45
CA PRO A 699 -1.00 18.94 27.25
C PRO A 699 -2.03 17.82 27.30
N GLU A 700 -3.14 18.05 28.00
CA GLU A 700 -4.21 17.06 28.11
C GLU A 700 -4.68 16.57 26.75
N HIS A 701 -4.96 15.27 26.63
CA HIS A 701 -5.34 14.58 25.39
C HIS A 701 -4.26 14.52 24.28
N THR A 702 -3.03 14.91 24.58
CA THR A 702 -1.92 14.85 23.61
C THR A 702 -1.27 13.48 23.61
N TYR A 703 -0.99 12.97 22.41
CA TYR A 703 -0.04 11.87 22.17
C TYR A 703 1.30 12.47 21.82
N PHE A 704 2.37 11.92 22.37
CA PHE A 704 3.73 12.36 22.07
C PHE A 704 4.68 11.17 21.93
N GLU A 705 5.67 11.32 21.06
CA GLU A 705 6.75 10.36 20.90
C GLU A 705 7.97 10.81 21.69
N PHE A 706 8.70 9.85 22.21
CA PHE A 706 9.96 10.09 22.89
C PHE A 706 10.94 8.93 22.70
N TRP A 707 12.22 9.23 22.90
CA TRP A 707 13.32 8.28 22.90
C TRP A 707 14.41 8.78 23.83
N TRP A 708 15.25 7.88 24.33
CA TRP A 708 16.39 8.27 25.15
C TRP A 708 17.62 8.57 24.31
N LEU A 709 18.49 9.45 24.85
CA LEU A 709 19.84 9.74 24.37
C LEU A 709 20.82 9.53 25.52
N LYS A 710 21.94 8.88 25.29
CA LYS A 710 23.08 8.89 26.21
C LYS A 710 24.02 10.01 25.81
N LYS A 711 24.42 10.80 26.78
CA LYS A 711 25.44 11.84 26.60
C LYS A 711 26.59 11.61 27.56
N ARG A 712 27.82 11.84 27.07
CA ARG A 712 29.06 11.90 27.85
C ARG A 712 29.73 13.23 27.55
N ASP A 713 30.04 14.03 28.55
CA ASP A 713 30.59 15.39 28.40
C ASP A 713 29.75 16.29 27.47
N GLY A 714 28.44 16.17 27.51
CA GLY A 714 27.49 16.93 26.68
C GLY A 714 27.32 16.45 25.23
N GLN A 715 28.13 15.50 24.78
CA GLN A 715 28.06 14.91 23.43
C GLN A 715 27.18 13.67 23.43
N VAL A 716 26.32 13.51 22.41
CA VAL A 716 25.53 12.30 22.22
C VAL A 716 26.43 11.15 21.82
N VAL A 717 26.53 10.11 22.66
CA VAL A 717 27.35 8.91 22.43
C VAL A 717 26.51 7.70 22.00
N ASP A 718 25.21 7.69 22.35
CA ASP A 718 24.29 6.62 21.99
C ASP A 718 22.84 7.14 22.01
N ARG A 719 21.93 6.44 21.35
CA ARG A 719 20.50 6.77 21.33
C ARG A 719 19.63 5.52 21.37
N SER A 720 18.38 5.68 21.77
CA SER A 720 17.40 4.60 21.77
C SER A 720 17.32 3.92 20.40
N PRO A 721 17.40 2.59 20.34
CA PRO A 721 17.05 1.86 19.12
C PRO A 721 15.54 1.90 18.80
N HIS A 722 14.73 2.39 19.74
CA HIS A 722 13.27 2.44 19.60
C HIS A 722 12.74 3.84 19.88
N ARG A 723 11.64 4.20 19.23
CA ARG A 723 10.75 5.29 19.65
C ARG A 723 9.63 4.72 20.50
N TYR A 724 9.16 5.53 21.43
CA TYR A 724 8.05 5.22 22.30
C TYR A 724 6.98 6.27 22.10
N ALA A 725 5.70 5.87 22.09
CA ALA A 725 4.59 6.80 22.13
C ALA A 725 3.83 6.67 23.44
N MET A 726 3.35 7.79 23.94
CA MET A 726 2.57 7.86 25.16
C MET A 726 1.48 8.91 25.04
N ARG A 727 0.32 8.65 25.65
CA ARG A 727 -0.73 9.65 25.84
C ARG A 727 -0.49 10.39 27.14
N ALA A 728 -0.72 11.72 27.15
CA ALA A 728 -0.66 12.53 28.36
C ALA A 728 -1.56 11.96 29.47
N GLY A 729 -1.00 11.81 30.67
CA GLY A 729 -1.67 11.23 31.82
C GLY A 729 -1.68 9.69 31.90
N ASN A 730 -1.12 8.98 30.91
CA ASN A 730 -0.96 7.52 30.98
C ASN A 730 0.35 7.13 31.69
N GLU A 731 0.33 5.95 32.31
CA GLU A 731 1.53 5.37 32.96
C GLU A 731 2.29 4.40 32.06
N THR A 732 1.75 4.05 30.88
CA THR A 732 2.33 3.04 30.00
C THR A 732 2.64 3.63 28.63
N ALA A 733 3.89 3.47 28.18
CA ALA A 733 4.32 3.82 26.83
C ALA A 733 4.27 2.62 25.88
N TRP A 734 3.91 2.86 24.64
CA TRP A 734 4.00 1.85 23.57
C TRP A 734 5.33 1.99 22.81
N GLN A 735 6.00 0.88 22.60
CA GLN A 735 7.20 0.87 21.79
C GLN A 735 6.79 1.00 20.30
N LEU A 736 7.15 2.11 19.70
CA LEU A 736 7.11 2.29 18.24
C LEU A 736 8.42 1.74 17.67
N GLY A 737 8.40 1.01 16.59
CA GLY A 737 9.53 0.36 15.94
C GLY A 737 10.96 0.88 16.19
N THR A 738 11.94 0.19 15.67
CA THR A 738 13.35 0.53 15.88
C THR A 738 13.76 1.80 15.14
N HIS A 739 14.46 2.70 15.81
CA HIS A 739 15.33 3.68 15.14
C HIS A 739 16.51 2.93 14.52
N LEU A 740 16.58 2.90 13.21
CA LEU A 740 17.78 2.51 12.48
C LEU A 740 18.43 3.71 11.84
#